data_5e962cef4c06848317528f3a02efda21
#
_entry.id   5e962cef4c06848317528f3a02efda21
#
_cell.length_a   1.000
_cell.length_b   1.000
_cell.length_c   1.000
_cell.angle_alpha   90.00
_cell.angle_beta   90.00
_cell.angle_gamma   90.00
#
_symmetry.space_group_name_H-M   'P 1'
#
loop_
_entity.id
_entity.type
_entity.pdbx_description
1 polymer ?
#
loop_
_entity_poly.entity_id
_entity_poly.type
_entity_poly.pdbx_seq_one_letter_code
_entity_poly.pdbx_strand_id
1 'polypeptide(L)'
;MTSCPYLDTINRTLLDFDFEPSCSITLESSPHIYGCLVCGKFFRGKGKQTPAYTHSVDEGHCVYVHLTRGTFWCLPDDYEIDSKNEPSLQDIRLALHPTFTKNQVRQIDAQKELVRDLFGRRYLPGYVGLNNLNKTDYLNCVVQALGHVRPLRDFFLLAPNNNDDDNNVGMASGSNEVRNDDAALNNNNGKRKMTTSSPTATTIPYEEFSPIAKSFSLLLRNMWSPHRFKSNVDPHMLVQAVSVASNKRYHVGKQAEAGEFLAWFLHQLHLGVGGSVVKPSSKKKKKKKNKRGSNSNKSDGRSIIHETFMGNVEMTTVVTRRKRRGEQAALAMLNEGGRDASMNGNNNNNNDDNVDASDDDDDDRAGSDDEETMERKRQKREILKSLADEIIIDEEETVTETQFLQLTLDIPEKPLFKDDDGGLVIPQEPLVNVLRKFDGVSFSDVLAMHQQTTTESSNADDGTIVSKKRRYKLKTLPNYLILHLSRFKRNGFFVEKNPTIVMFPVKNFDLSSYVFPEGGRKAVPTEDQVRAMSTKELKNLLVEYGRGDVANNAIEKNELLQHCLDFVSTSLPDLLADKYDLVANITHDIPAEVGREGTKHNPLEEGSYRCHVQHKATGQWYEMQDLEVRETMPQLIGVSESYLLIFERKGAVPST
;
A
#
# COMPACT_ATOMS: atom_id res chain seq x y z
N MET A 1 3.16 47.94 -19.62
CA MET A 1 3.00 47.92 -18.16
C MET A 1 4.38 48.14 -17.58
N THR A 2 4.53 49.11 -16.67
CA THR A 2 5.81 49.42 -16.04
C THR A 2 6.17 48.27 -15.08
N SER A 3 7.38 47.74 -15.21
CA SER A 3 7.95 46.73 -14.25
C SER A 3 7.87 47.31 -12.83
N CYS A 4 7.61 46.48 -11.85
CA CYS A 4 7.58 46.90 -10.44
C CYS A 4 8.99 47.38 -10.03
N PRO A 5 9.16 48.60 -9.51
CA PRO A 5 10.48 49.16 -9.21
C PRO A 5 11.18 48.49 -8.01
N TYR A 6 10.50 47.66 -7.25
CA TYR A 6 11.02 47.03 -6.02
C TYR A 6 11.46 45.58 -6.20
N LEU A 7 11.54 45.05 -7.43
CA LEU A 7 11.90 43.65 -7.66
C LEU A 7 13.36 43.34 -7.30
N ASP A 8 14.23 44.35 -7.30
CA ASP A 8 15.64 44.22 -6.88
C ASP A 8 15.81 44.06 -5.36
N THR A 9 14.78 44.38 -4.56
CA THR A 9 14.81 44.19 -3.10
C THR A 9 14.54 42.75 -2.68
N ILE A 10 14.19 41.86 -3.60
CA ILE A 10 13.84 40.45 -3.29
C ILE A 10 15.08 39.70 -2.80
N ASN A 11 14.98 39.08 -1.62
CA ASN A 11 16.03 38.27 -1.03
C ASN A 11 15.67 36.78 -0.96
N ARG A 12 16.06 36.03 -1.99
CA ARG A 12 15.74 34.60 -2.13
C ARG A 12 16.33 33.72 -1.05
N THR A 13 17.44 34.15 -0.40
CA THR A 13 18.11 33.35 0.64
C THR A 13 17.30 33.26 1.92
N LEU A 14 16.37 34.19 2.13
CA LEU A 14 15.46 34.21 3.28
C LEU A 14 14.11 33.54 3.00
N LEU A 15 13.85 33.14 1.75
CA LEU A 15 12.57 32.52 1.38
C LEU A 15 12.56 31.03 1.71
N ASP A 16 11.55 30.64 2.50
CA ASP A 16 11.30 29.26 2.86
C ASP A 16 9.80 28.97 2.81
N PHE A 17 9.38 28.11 1.89
CA PHE A 17 7.99 27.78 1.66
C PHE A 17 7.60 26.37 2.15
N ASP A 18 8.47 25.69 2.87
CA ASP A 18 8.22 24.33 3.36
C ASP A 18 7.34 24.31 4.63
N PHE A 19 7.10 25.48 5.25
CA PHE A 19 6.31 25.62 6.48
C PHE A 19 4.83 25.94 6.19
N GLU A 20 3.97 25.64 7.18
CA GLU A 20 2.57 26.02 7.10
C GLU A 20 2.40 27.55 7.01
N PRO A 21 1.59 28.04 6.05
CA PRO A 21 1.32 29.46 5.94
C PRO A 21 0.55 29.99 7.13
N SER A 22 1.26 30.56 8.10
CA SER A 22 0.69 31.24 9.27
C SER A 22 1.23 32.66 9.37
N CYS A 23 0.39 33.58 9.86
CA CYS A 23 0.79 34.97 10.05
C CYS A 23 1.80 35.09 11.20
N SER A 24 2.95 35.70 10.95
CA SER A 24 4.01 35.89 11.96
C SER A 24 3.60 36.80 13.13
N ILE A 25 2.52 37.58 12.98
CA ILE A 25 2.00 38.49 14.03
C ILE A 25 0.83 37.84 14.77
N THR A 26 -0.19 37.34 14.05
CA THR A 26 -1.41 36.81 14.67
C THR A 26 -1.36 35.31 14.96
N LEU A 27 -0.35 34.60 14.43
CA LEU A 27 -0.17 33.15 14.53
C LEU A 27 -1.35 32.34 13.95
N GLU A 28 -2.20 32.98 13.16
CA GLU A 28 -3.36 32.35 12.53
C GLU A 28 -3.04 31.87 11.12
N SER A 29 -3.49 30.66 10.76
CA SER A 29 -3.54 30.17 9.39
C SER A 29 -4.78 30.72 8.70
N SER A 30 -4.61 31.20 7.46
CA SER A 30 -5.69 31.77 6.63
C SER A 30 -5.40 31.49 5.16
N PRO A 31 -6.43 31.36 4.30
CA PRO A 31 -6.22 31.28 2.86
C PRO A 31 -5.63 32.58 2.25
N HIS A 32 -5.62 33.69 3.00
CA HIS A 32 -5.11 35.00 2.58
C HIS A 32 -3.80 35.36 3.30
N ILE A 33 -2.82 34.46 3.26
CA ILE A 33 -1.46 34.74 3.75
C ILE A 33 -0.57 35.17 2.59
N TYR A 34 0.19 36.23 2.84
CA TYR A 34 1.16 36.82 1.94
C TYR A 34 2.57 36.66 2.49
N GLY A 35 3.48 36.10 1.71
CA GLY A 35 4.90 36.04 2.05
C GLY A 35 5.62 37.30 1.57
N CYS A 36 6.30 37.98 2.48
CA CYS A 36 7.18 39.08 2.15
C CYS A 36 8.43 38.55 1.46
N LEU A 37 8.70 38.97 0.21
CA LEU A 37 9.85 38.47 -0.55
C LEU A 37 11.17 39.12 -0.15
N VAL A 38 11.13 40.13 0.72
CA VAL A 38 12.32 40.84 1.23
C VAL A 38 12.87 40.17 2.51
N CYS A 39 12.00 39.84 3.48
CA CYS A 39 12.42 39.26 4.77
C CYS A 39 11.98 37.79 4.99
N GLY A 40 11.21 37.20 4.09
CA GLY A 40 10.75 35.80 4.17
C GLY A 40 9.63 35.55 5.18
N LYS A 41 9.14 36.55 5.92
CA LYS A 41 8.07 36.42 6.90
C LYS A 41 6.69 36.38 6.23
N PHE A 42 5.73 35.70 6.89
CA PHE A 42 4.37 35.55 6.39
C PHE A 42 3.40 36.46 7.14
N PHE A 43 2.47 37.10 6.42
CA PHE A 43 1.54 38.05 6.99
C PHE A 43 0.13 37.86 6.44
N ARG A 44 -0.88 38.07 7.26
CA ARG A 44 -2.29 37.97 6.87
C ARG A 44 -2.75 39.25 6.17
N GLY A 45 -3.45 39.12 5.04
CA GLY A 45 -4.17 40.19 4.34
C GLY A 45 -3.27 41.20 3.67
N LYS A 46 -3.79 41.92 2.66
CA LYS A 46 -3.07 43.00 1.93
C LYS A 46 -3.75 44.36 2.06
N GLY A 47 -4.96 44.41 2.60
CA GLY A 47 -5.72 45.66 2.72
C GLY A 47 -5.20 46.57 3.85
N LYS A 48 -5.60 47.80 3.85
CA LYS A 48 -5.28 48.77 4.92
C LYS A 48 -5.60 48.18 6.29
N GLN A 49 -4.72 48.40 7.26
CA GLN A 49 -4.82 47.86 8.64
C GLN A 49 -4.63 46.35 8.77
N THR A 50 -4.19 45.64 7.74
CA THR A 50 -3.80 44.22 7.87
C THR A 50 -2.31 44.09 8.14
N PRO A 51 -1.85 42.95 8.74
CA PRO A 51 -0.44 42.75 9.03
C PRO A 51 0.52 42.90 7.86
N ALA A 52 0.17 42.42 6.64
CA ALA A 52 1.05 42.60 5.47
C ALA A 52 1.14 44.05 5.03
N TYR A 53 0.03 44.77 5.03
CA TYR A 53 0.03 46.21 4.71
C TYR A 53 0.83 47.01 5.73
N THR A 54 0.62 46.78 7.04
CA THR A 54 1.36 47.48 8.10
C THR A 54 2.86 47.20 7.99
N HIS A 55 3.26 45.94 7.77
CA HIS A 55 4.66 45.59 7.55
C HIS A 55 5.28 46.28 6.31
N SER A 56 4.49 46.47 5.24
CA SER A 56 4.99 47.17 4.06
C SER A 56 5.25 48.66 4.31
N VAL A 57 4.44 49.30 5.18
CA VAL A 57 4.61 50.71 5.54
C VAL A 57 5.73 50.91 6.55
N ASP A 58 5.78 50.07 7.59
CA ASP A 58 6.71 50.21 8.70
C ASP A 58 8.15 49.84 8.33
N GLU A 59 8.32 48.75 7.55
CA GLU A 59 9.63 48.23 7.19
C GLU A 59 10.07 48.59 5.77
N GLY A 60 9.17 49.18 4.96
CA GLY A 60 9.46 49.52 3.57
C GLY A 60 9.59 48.31 2.64
N HIS A 61 9.06 47.15 3.03
CA HIS A 61 9.10 45.93 2.24
C HIS A 61 7.91 45.87 1.28
N CYS A 62 8.15 46.04 -0.01
CA CYS A 62 7.07 46.28 -0.96
C CYS A 62 6.61 45.08 -1.79
N VAL A 63 7.39 43.98 -1.85
CA VAL A 63 7.06 42.83 -2.72
C VAL A 63 6.58 41.63 -1.92
N TYR A 64 5.41 41.12 -2.29
CA TYR A 64 4.74 40.03 -1.60
C TYR A 64 4.25 38.96 -2.56
N VAL A 65 4.18 37.72 -2.13
CA VAL A 65 3.54 36.61 -2.84
C VAL A 65 2.36 36.08 -2.04
N HIS A 66 1.22 35.89 -2.67
CA HIS A 66 0.07 35.20 -2.09
C HIS A 66 0.36 33.70 -2.06
N LEU A 67 0.58 33.11 -0.89
CA LEU A 67 1.12 31.76 -0.77
C LEU A 67 0.22 30.68 -1.40
N THR A 68 -1.11 30.83 -1.32
CA THR A 68 -2.04 29.84 -1.90
C THR A 68 -2.22 29.99 -3.41
N ARG A 69 -2.23 31.23 -3.93
CA ARG A 69 -2.53 31.51 -5.35
C ARG A 69 -1.28 31.66 -6.21
N GLY A 70 -0.12 31.90 -5.60
CA GLY A 70 1.12 32.20 -6.34
C GLY A 70 1.09 33.51 -7.12
N THR A 71 0.20 34.46 -6.75
CA THR A 71 0.13 35.81 -7.35
C THR A 71 1.00 36.79 -6.58
N PHE A 72 1.65 37.71 -7.28
CA PHE A 72 2.59 38.68 -6.71
C PHE A 72 1.94 40.04 -6.57
N TRP A 73 2.23 40.74 -5.49
CA TRP A 73 1.61 42.00 -5.11
C TRP A 73 2.66 43.02 -4.67
N CYS A 74 2.48 44.25 -5.08
CA CYS A 74 3.21 45.37 -4.54
C CYS A 74 2.34 46.08 -3.48
N LEU A 75 2.87 46.20 -2.26
CA LEU A 75 2.25 46.91 -1.16
C LEU A 75 3.19 48.07 -0.71
N PRO A 76 2.68 49.20 -0.26
CA PRO A 76 1.28 49.53 0.04
C PRO A 76 0.45 49.97 -1.15
N ASP A 77 1.01 50.06 -2.38
CA ASP A 77 0.36 50.58 -3.57
C ASP A 77 -0.79 49.72 -4.10
N ASP A 78 -0.92 48.49 -3.59
CA ASP A 78 -2.01 47.52 -3.82
C ASP A 78 -2.27 47.18 -5.30
N TYR A 79 -1.20 46.89 -6.07
CA TYR A 79 -1.34 46.38 -7.43
C TYR A 79 -0.72 44.99 -7.59
N GLU A 80 -1.31 44.17 -8.48
CA GLU A 80 -0.79 42.88 -8.84
C GLU A 80 0.35 43.03 -9.86
N ILE A 81 1.48 42.33 -9.57
CA ILE A 81 2.64 42.30 -10.46
C ILE A 81 2.40 41.20 -11.50
N ASP A 82 2.49 41.52 -12.78
CA ASP A 82 2.32 40.55 -13.87
C ASP A 82 3.50 39.56 -13.91
N SER A 83 3.38 38.50 -13.17
CA SER A 83 4.41 37.44 -13.06
C SER A 83 4.62 36.66 -14.36
N LYS A 84 3.74 36.77 -15.36
CA LYS A 84 3.91 36.08 -16.65
C LYS A 84 4.96 36.78 -17.51
N ASN A 85 5.06 38.10 -17.37
CA ASN A 85 6.00 38.93 -18.12
C ASN A 85 7.28 39.26 -17.32
N GLU A 86 7.37 38.84 -16.06
CA GLU A 86 8.54 39.10 -15.21
C GLU A 86 9.32 37.78 -14.95
N PRO A 87 10.37 37.51 -15.74
CA PRO A 87 11.18 36.27 -15.59
C PRO A 87 11.81 36.15 -14.20
N SER A 88 12.07 37.28 -13.53
CA SER A 88 12.68 37.35 -12.19
C SER A 88 11.79 36.77 -11.08
N LEU A 89 10.49 36.53 -11.32
CA LEU A 89 9.56 35.94 -10.36
C LEU A 89 9.25 34.48 -10.64
N GLN A 90 9.70 33.96 -11.79
CA GLN A 90 9.36 32.58 -12.19
C GLN A 90 10.00 31.52 -11.28
N ASP A 91 11.25 31.75 -10.86
CA ASP A 91 11.94 30.85 -9.93
C ASP A 91 11.23 30.76 -8.58
N ILE A 92 10.74 31.89 -8.05
CA ILE A 92 9.98 31.95 -6.80
C ILE A 92 8.65 31.19 -6.95
N ARG A 93 7.96 31.36 -8.07
CA ARG A 93 6.72 30.64 -8.34
C ARG A 93 6.93 29.14 -8.44
N LEU A 94 8.01 28.68 -9.10
CA LEU A 94 8.37 27.26 -9.19
C LEU A 94 8.85 26.69 -7.86
N ALA A 95 9.48 27.51 -7.01
CA ALA A 95 9.87 27.10 -5.66
C ALA A 95 8.67 26.98 -4.72
N LEU A 96 7.67 27.88 -4.84
CA LEU A 96 6.45 27.89 -4.04
C LEU A 96 5.50 26.76 -4.45
N HIS A 97 5.27 26.59 -5.75
CA HIS A 97 4.36 25.59 -6.32
C HIS A 97 5.04 24.80 -7.43
N PRO A 98 5.87 23.81 -7.08
CA PRO A 98 6.50 22.97 -8.10
C PRO A 98 5.45 22.24 -8.94
N THR A 99 5.53 22.36 -10.25
CA THR A 99 4.64 21.72 -11.23
C THR A 99 5.45 20.84 -12.16
N PHE A 100 4.86 19.72 -12.57
CA PHE A 100 5.50 18.75 -13.46
C PHE A 100 4.59 18.47 -14.66
N THR A 101 5.16 18.50 -15.85
CA THR A 101 4.50 18.03 -17.07
C THR A 101 4.67 16.52 -17.25
N LYS A 102 3.77 15.87 -18.00
CA LYS A 102 3.88 14.45 -18.33
C LYS A 102 5.25 14.09 -18.96
N ASN A 103 5.80 14.98 -19.79
CA ASN A 103 7.10 14.76 -20.43
C ASN A 103 8.26 14.83 -19.40
N GLN A 104 8.22 15.76 -18.46
CA GLN A 104 9.23 15.86 -17.40
C GLN A 104 9.21 14.60 -16.53
N VAL A 105 8.02 14.13 -16.13
CA VAL A 105 7.88 12.93 -15.30
C VAL A 105 8.44 11.69 -16.00
N ARG A 106 8.20 11.52 -17.32
CA ARG A 106 8.79 10.42 -18.10
C ARG A 106 10.32 10.48 -18.17
N GLN A 107 10.91 11.66 -18.09
CA GLN A 107 12.36 11.86 -18.16
C GLN A 107 13.06 11.74 -16.79
N ILE A 108 12.33 11.77 -15.69
CA ILE A 108 12.90 11.74 -14.32
C ILE A 108 13.85 10.55 -14.14
N ASP A 109 13.44 9.34 -14.56
CA ASP A 109 14.24 8.13 -14.38
C ASP A 109 15.48 8.06 -15.30
N ALA A 110 15.59 8.94 -16.27
CA ALA A 110 16.77 9.09 -17.15
C ALA A 110 17.70 10.23 -16.72
N GLN A 111 17.27 11.09 -15.80
CA GLN A 111 18.03 12.27 -15.37
C GLN A 111 19.27 11.87 -14.57
N LYS A 112 20.42 12.43 -14.96
CA LYS A 112 21.72 12.19 -14.29
C LYS A 112 22.37 13.48 -13.77
N GLU A 113 21.78 14.63 -14.15
CA GLU A 113 22.40 15.92 -13.90
C GLU A 113 22.13 16.38 -12.47
N LEU A 114 23.21 16.84 -11.82
CA LEU A 114 23.13 17.50 -10.53
C LEU A 114 22.74 18.95 -10.71
N VAL A 115 21.78 19.38 -9.92
CA VAL A 115 21.34 20.79 -9.85
C VAL A 115 22.05 21.49 -8.69
N ARG A 116 22.10 22.83 -8.73
CA ARG A 116 22.65 23.65 -7.66
C ARG A 116 21.57 24.46 -6.96
N ASP A 117 21.62 24.48 -5.64
CA ASP A 117 20.83 25.41 -4.83
C ASP A 117 21.42 26.83 -4.84
N LEU A 118 20.76 27.79 -4.15
CA LEU A 118 21.23 29.17 -4.06
C LEU A 118 22.60 29.31 -3.37
N PHE A 119 23.00 28.33 -2.55
CA PHE A 119 24.25 28.31 -1.82
C PHE A 119 25.37 27.61 -2.60
N GLY A 120 25.09 27.20 -3.85
CA GLY A 120 26.03 26.49 -4.72
C GLY A 120 26.18 25.00 -4.41
N ARG A 121 25.42 24.44 -3.46
CA ARG A 121 25.44 23.02 -3.14
C ARG A 121 24.81 22.23 -4.27
N ARG A 122 25.46 21.13 -4.65
CA ARG A 122 24.92 20.23 -5.68
C ARG A 122 23.98 19.22 -5.04
N TYR A 123 22.84 18.99 -5.66
CA TYR A 123 21.90 17.95 -5.28
C TYR A 123 21.32 17.26 -6.50
N LEU A 124 20.87 16.03 -6.34
CA LEU A 124 20.13 15.28 -7.36
C LEU A 124 18.64 15.35 -7.00
N PRO A 125 17.76 15.87 -7.86
CA PRO A 125 16.32 15.87 -7.62
C PRO A 125 15.81 14.47 -7.30
N GLY A 126 14.98 14.35 -6.27
CA GLY A 126 14.50 13.08 -5.71
C GLY A 126 15.43 12.45 -4.67
N TYR A 127 16.71 12.83 -4.64
CA TYR A 127 17.73 12.31 -3.71
C TYR A 127 18.20 13.45 -2.79
N VAL A 128 17.24 13.99 -2.05
CA VAL A 128 17.42 15.13 -1.14
C VAL A 128 17.15 14.72 0.30
N GLY A 129 17.86 15.31 1.26
CA GLY A 129 17.62 15.06 2.68
C GLY A 129 16.29 15.65 3.15
N LEU A 130 15.66 14.96 4.11
CA LEU A 130 14.48 15.42 4.82
C LEU A 130 14.85 15.81 6.25
N ASN A 131 14.36 16.98 6.70
CA ASN A 131 14.64 17.43 8.05
C ASN A 131 13.93 16.51 9.08
N ASN A 132 14.65 16.13 10.15
CA ASN A 132 14.08 15.40 11.28
C ASN A 132 13.51 16.38 12.30
N LEU A 133 12.19 16.40 12.44
CA LEU A 133 11.47 17.30 13.35
C LEU A 133 11.37 16.73 14.78
N ASN A 134 12.42 16.07 15.25
CA ASN A 134 12.48 15.33 16.50
C ASN A 134 11.71 13.99 16.45
N LYS A 135 12.46 12.89 16.33
CA LYS A 135 11.97 11.49 16.24
C LYS A 135 10.96 11.26 15.11
N THR A 136 11.16 11.89 13.94
CA THR A 136 10.35 11.68 12.73
C THR A 136 11.09 10.93 11.62
N ASP A 137 12.24 10.34 11.93
CA ASP A 137 13.08 9.55 11.02
C ASP A 137 12.32 8.36 10.40
N TYR A 138 11.45 7.68 11.16
CA TYR A 138 10.58 6.62 10.65
C TYR A 138 9.67 7.10 9.51
N LEU A 139 9.13 8.31 9.62
CA LEU A 139 8.30 8.94 8.59
C LEU A 139 9.17 9.34 7.40
N ASN A 140 10.31 9.98 7.64
CA ASN A 140 11.25 10.39 6.60
C ASN A 140 11.66 9.21 5.72
N CYS A 141 12.06 8.08 6.33
CA CYS A 141 12.45 6.87 5.59
C CYS A 141 11.31 6.26 4.78
N VAL A 142 10.09 6.22 5.32
CA VAL A 142 8.92 5.74 4.59
C VAL A 142 8.59 6.64 3.40
N VAL A 143 8.65 7.97 3.58
CA VAL A 143 8.43 8.94 2.49
C VAL A 143 9.50 8.80 1.41
N GLN A 144 10.78 8.69 1.78
CA GLN A 144 11.88 8.45 0.85
C GLN A 144 11.65 7.17 0.03
N ALA A 145 11.33 6.06 0.68
CA ALA A 145 11.07 4.79 0.02
C ALA A 145 9.88 4.86 -0.94
N LEU A 146 8.73 5.42 -0.51
CA LEU A 146 7.53 5.56 -1.33
C LEU A 146 7.71 6.57 -2.46
N GLY A 147 8.51 7.62 -2.25
CA GLY A 147 8.85 8.62 -3.26
C GLY A 147 9.63 8.06 -4.46
N HIS A 148 10.21 6.87 -4.34
CA HIS A 148 10.92 6.17 -5.40
C HIS A 148 10.12 5.02 -6.03
N VAL A 149 8.86 4.81 -5.59
CA VAL A 149 7.91 3.91 -6.25
C VAL A 149 7.27 4.65 -7.42
N ARG A 150 7.72 4.36 -8.65
CA ARG A 150 7.39 5.11 -9.87
C ARG A 150 5.90 5.42 -10.06
N PRO A 151 4.97 4.44 -10.06
CA PRO A 151 3.56 4.74 -10.30
C PRO A 151 2.97 5.70 -9.25
N LEU A 152 3.38 5.53 -7.99
CA LEU A 152 2.94 6.38 -6.89
C LEU A 152 3.51 7.79 -7.01
N ARG A 153 4.83 7.89 -7.24
CA ARG A 153 5.53 9.16 -7.47
C ARG A 153 4.89 9.94 -8.62
N ASP A 154 4.77 9.31 -9.77
CA ASP A 154 4.29 9.94 -11.01
C ASP A 154 2.86 10.44 -10.85
N PHE A 155 1.99 9.64 -10.20
CA PHE A 155 0.63 10.04 -9.86
C PHE A 155 0.59 11.34 -9.02
N PHE A 156 1.36 11.40 -7.93
CA PHE A 156 1.35 12.56 -7.04
C PHE A 156 2.07 13.79 -7.61
N LEU A 157 3.04 13.60 -8.50
CA LEU A 157 3.69 14.71 -9.23
C LEU A 157 2.73 15.36 -10.21
N LEU A 158 1.88 14.58 -10.90
CA LEU A 158 0.96 15.05 -11.94
C LEU A 158 -0.40 15.50 -11.40
N ALA A 159 -0.79 15.08 -10.19
CA ALA A 159 -2.13 15.27 -9.64
C ALA A 159 -2.66 16.72 -9.74
N PRO A 160 -1.88 17.78 -9.46
CA PRO A 160 -2.39 19.16 -9.56
C PRO A 160 -2.71 19.64 -10.98
N ASN A 161 -2.11 19.02 -12.00
CA ASN A 161 -2.21 19.44 -13.39
C ASN A 161 -3.29 18.67 -14.18
N ASN A 162 -3.96 17.72 -13.57
CA ASN A 162 -5.00 16.93 -14.25
C ASN A 162 -6.28 17.74 -14.55
N ASN A 163 -6.37 18.98 -14.05
CA ASN A 163 -7.49 19.87 -14.31
C ASN A 163 -7.24 20.85 -15.46
N ASP A 164 -6.02 20.93 -15.99
CA ASP A 164 -5.71 21.78 -17.13
C ASP A 164 -5.97 21.01 -18.43
N ASP A 165 -7.01 21.44 -19.12
CA ASP A 165 -7.48 20.96 -20.41
C ASP A 165 -6.36 20.60 -21.40
N ASP A 166 -6.45 19.41 -22.00
CA ASP A 166 -5.72 18.96 -23.19
C ASP A 166 -6.03 19.82 -24.46
N ASN A 167 -6.56 21.05 -24.30
CA ASN A 167 -7.06 21.90 -25.38
C ASN A 167 -6.24 23.16 -25.67
N ASN A 168 -5.00 23.31 -25.21
CA ASN A 168 -4.23 24.49 -25.62
C ASN A 168 -2.77 24.19 -26.01
N VAL A 169 -2.58 23.33 -27.02
CA VAL A 169 -1.40 23.34 -27.88
C VAL A 169 -1.90 23.53 -29.32
N GLY A 170 -2.39 24.69 -29.63
CA GLY A 170 -2.77 25.12 -30.95
C GLY A 170 -1.90 26.28 -31.36
N MET A 171 -0.84 26.01 -32.10
CA MET A 171 -0.19 26.78 -33.15
C MET A 171 -0.56 28.27 -33.22
N ALA A 172 0.42 29.12 -32.94
CA ALA A 172 0.52 30.44 -33.55
C ALA A 172 1.20 30.27 -34.92
N SER A 173 0.43 30.19 -35.98
CA SER A 173 0.83 30.67 -37.31
C SER A 173 -0.44 31.05 -38.05
N GLY A 174 -0.46 32.34 -38.45
CA GLY A 174 -1.63 32.98 -39.02
C GLY A 174 -1.97 32.50 -40.42
N SER A 175 -3.22 32.69 -40.75
CA SER A 175 -3.69 33.35 -42.00
C SER A 175 -5.20 33.49 -41.93
N ASN A 176 -5.67 34.69 -42.29
CA ASN A 176 -7.07 35.05 -42.50
C ASN A 176 -7.72 34.15 -43.54
N GLU A 177 -9.00 33.78 -43.33
CA GLU A 177 -10.04 34.03 -44.33
C GLU A 177 -11.43 33.59 -43.86
N VAL A 178 -12.33 34.56 -43.84
CA VAL A 178 -13.70 34.66 -44.40
C VAL A 178 -14.76 33.63 -43.99
N ARG A 179 -15.79 34.23 -43.41
CA ARG A 179 -17.15 33.71 -43.14
C ARG A 179 -17.81 33.10 -44.36
N ASN A 180 -18.60 32.07 -44.15
CA ASN A 180 -19.98 31.99 -44.68
C ASN A 180 -20.84 31.02 -43.88
N ASP A 181 -22.03 31.50 -43.53
CA ASP A 181 -23.18 30.80 -42.97
C ASP A 181 -23.72 29.77 -43.98
N ASP A 182 -24.24 28.65 -43.56
CA ASP A 182 -25.62 28.19 -43.74
C ASP A 182 -25.81 26.66 -43.59
N ALA A 183 -26.94 26.35 -43.00
CA ALA A 183 -27.81 25.19 -43.21
C ALA A 183 -27.54 23.88 -42.51
N ALA A 184 -28.46 23.62 -41.58
CA ALA A 184 -28.86 22.38 -40.99
C ALA A 184 -29.06 21.24 -42.00
N LEU A 185 -28.69 20.01 -41.60
CA LEU A 185 -29.54 18.82 -41.80
C LEU A 185 -29.07 17.64 -40.96
N ASN A 186 -30.04 17.13 -40.23
CA ASN A 186 -30.11 15.87 -39.51
C ASN A 186 -29.48 14.68 -40.26
N ASN A 187 -28.63 13.88 -39.58
CA ASN A 187 -28.66 12.45 -39.78
C ASN A 187 -28.13 11.69 -38.55
N ASN A 188 -29.05 11.05 -37.85
CA ASN A 188 -28.84 10.00 -36.88
C ASN A 188 -28.16 8.81 -37.56
N ASN A 189 -26.93 8.51 -37.19
CA ASN A 189 -26.38 7.16 -37.30
C ASN A 189 -25.51 6.87 -36.08
N GLY A 190 -26.06 6.08 -35.17
CA GLY A 190 -25.41 5.63 -33.95
C GLY A 190 -24.18 4.78 -34.24
N LYS A 191 -23.00 5.35 -34.17
CA LYS A 191 -21.76 4.63 -33.92
C LYS A 191 -21.59 4.50 -32.40
N ARG A 192 -21.97 3.34 -31.85
CA ARG A 192 -21.53 2.91 -30.53
C ARG A 192 -19.99 2.88 -30.52
N LYS A 193 -19.38 3.88 -29.91
CA LYS A 193 -17.99 3.80 -29.47
C LYS A 193 -17.93 2.70 -28.41
N MET A 194 -17.41 1.56 -28.78
CA MET A 194 -16.98 0.53 -27.85
C MET A 194 -15.70 1.05 -27.18
N THR A 195 -15.85 1.75 -26.07
CA THR A 195 -14.75 2.05 -25.17
C THR A 195 -14.48 0.79 -24.34
N THR A 196 -13.51 -0.02 -24.79
CA THR A 196 -12.86 -1.00 -23.93
C THR A 196 -11.83 -0.23 -23.10
N SER A 197 -12.28 0.45 -22.06
CA SER A 197 -11.39 0.96 -21.03
C SER A 197 -11.12 -0.19 -20.04
N SER A 198 -9.85 -0.54 -19.87
CA SER A 198 -9.35 -1.16 -18.64
C SER A 198 -9.93 -0.39 -17.44
N PRO A 199 -10.19 -1.04 -16.29
CA PRO A 199 -10.70 -0.36 -15.12
C PRO A 199 -9.66 0.64 -14.62
N THR A 200 -9.78 1.89 -15.04
CA THR A 200 -8.98 3.01 -14.55
C THR A 200 -9.36 3.25 -13.09
N ALA A 201 -8.36 3.37 -12.22
CA ALA A 201 -8.54 3.73 -10.83
C ALA A 201 -9.44 4.96 -10.72
N THR A 202 -10.30 4.96 -9.72
CA THR A 202 -11.17 6.10 -9.43
C THR A 202 -10.29 7.25 -8.95
N THR A 203 -10.11 8.25 -9.80
CA THR A 203 -9.34 9.44 -9.44
C THR A 203 -10.33 10.57 -9.20
N ILE A 204 -10.36 11.10 -7.98
CA ILE A 204 -11.07 12.34 -7.65
C ILE A 204 -10.19 13.54 -8.04
N PRO A 205 -10.76 14.75 -8.27
CA PRO A 205 -9.99 15.96 -8.49
C PRO A 205 -9.01 16.25 -7.34
N TYR A 206 -7.87 16.87 -7.65
CA TYR A 206 -6.85 17.19 -6.64
C TYR A 206 -7.38 18.03 -5.47
N GLU A 207 -8.35 18.91 -5.73
CA GLU A 207 -9.01 19.76 -4.72
C GLU A 207 -9.73 18.93 -3.66
N GLU A 208 -10.22 17.74 -4.02
CA GLU A 208 -10.94 16.83 -3.14
C GLU A 208 -10.00 15.86 -2.38
N PHE A 209 -8.70 15.87 -2.67
CA PHE A 209 -7.74 15.05 -1.93
C PHE A 209 -7.76 15.39 -0.45
N SER A 210 -7.54 14.36 0.39
CA SER A 210 -7.39 14.58 1.82
C SER A 210 -6.17 15.44 2.14
N PRO A 211 -6.12 16.12 3.31
CA PRO A 211 -4.95 16.89 3.73
C PRO A 211 -3.64 16.09 3.69
N ILE A 212 -3.66 14.81 4.09
CA ILE A 212 -2.48 13.93 4.01
C ILE A 212 -2.04 13.73 2.55
N ALA A 213 -2.98 13.42 1.64
CA ALA A 213 -2.65 13.20 0.23
C ALA A 213 -2.12 14.48 -0.45
N LYS A 214 -2.68 15.65 -0.11
CA LYS A 214 -2.19 16.95 -0.58
C LYS A 214 -0.79 17.25 -0.06
N SER A 215 -0.55 17.09 1.24
CA SER A 215 0.75 17.35 1.87
C SER A 215 1.82 16.37 1.35
N PHE A 216 1.46 15.10 1.13
CA PHE A 216 2.36 14.12 0.52
C PHE A 216 2.70 14.47 -0.93
N SER A 217 1.70 14.87 -1.74
CA SER A 217 1.92 15.34 -3.10
C SER A 217 2.84 16.57 -3.14
N LEU A 218 2.63 17.55 -2.26
CA LEU A 218 3.48 18.73 -2.17
C LEU A 218 4.92 18.36 -1.77
N LEU A 219 5.07 17.50 -0.76
CA LEU A 219 6.39 17.05 -0.32
C LEU A 219 7.14 16.32 -1.44
N LEU A 220 6.49 15.41 -2.17
CA LEU A 220 7.11 14.73 -3.31
C LEU A 220 7.50 15.73 -4.41
N ARG A 221 6.65 16.69 -4.75
CA ARG A 221 6.99 17.72 -5.73
C ARG A 221 8.18 18.57 -5.29
N ASN A 222 8.27 18.90 -4.00
CA ASN A 222 9.43 19.57 -3.45
C ASN A 222 10.69 18.70 -3.55
N MET A 223 10.62 17.42 -3.20
CA MET A 223 11.76 16.50 -3.28
C MET A 223 12.29 16.33 -4.71
N TRP A 224 11.41 16.29 -5.70
CA TRP A 224 11.76 16.06 -7.11
C TRP A 224 11.98 17.35 -7.92
N SER A 225 11.76 18.52 -7.32
CA SER A 225 11.93 19.81 -8.01
C SER A 225 13.40 20.15 -8.28
N PRO A 226 13.75 20.52 -9.51
CA PRO A 226 15.08 21.06 -9.83
C PRO A 226 15.25 22.56 -9.49
N HIS A 227 14.18 23.23 -9.03
CA HIS A 227 14.14 24.68 -8.80
C HIS A 227 14.07 25.06 -7.32
N ARG A 228 14.81 24.35 -6.48
CA ARG A 228 14.81 24.63 -5.04
C ARG A 228 15.86 25.65 -4.64
N PHE A 229 15.51 26.48 -3.66
CA PHE A 229 16.44 27.42 -3.03
C PHE A 229 17.41 26.73 -2.04
N LYS A 230 16.96 25.60 -1.46
CA LYS A 230 17.74 24.76 -0.54
C LYS A 230 17.82 23.34 -1.06
N SER A 231 18.93 22.67 -0.83
CA SER A 231 19.16 21.26 -1.23
C SER A 231 18.45 20.22 -0.33
N ASN A 232 17.81 20.65 0.75
CA ASN A 232 17.00 19.81 1.65
C ASN A 232 15.54 20.24 1.67
N VAL A 233 14.66 19.38 2.20
CA VAL A 233 13.23 19.61 2.28
C VAL A 233 12.74 19.43 3.71
N ASP A 234 11.82 20.29 4.15
CA ASP A 234 11.15 20.19 5.44
C ASP A 234 9.81 19.44 5.29
N PRO A 235 9.60 18.29 5.97
CA PRO A 235 8.36 17.53 5.88
C PRO A 235 7.26 18.07 6.81
N HIS A 236 7.38 19.29 7.34
CA HIS A 236 6.53 19.86 8.39
C HIS A 236 5.03 19.76 8.07
N MET A 237 4.62 20.12 6.86
CA MET A 237 3.21 20.05 6.43
C MET A 237 2.65 18.63 6.47
N LEU A 238 3.45 17.64 6.04
CA LEU A 238 3.03 16.24 6.10
C LEU A 238 2.97 15.73 7.52
N VAL A 239 3.97 16.03 8.36
CA VAL A 239 4.01 15.61 9.77
C VAL A 239 2.80 16.15 10.53
N GLN A 240 2.41 17.40 10.29
CA GLN A 240 1.23 18.00 10.88
C GLN A 240 -0.07 17.32 10.41
N ALA A 241 -0.24 17.09 9.10
CA ALA A 241 -1.39 16.39 8.55
C ALA A 241 -1.51 14.96 9.10
N VAL A 242 -0.38 14.25 9.23
CA VAL A 242 -0.29 12.92 9.84
C VAL A 242 -0.68 12.97 11.32
N SER A 243 -0.18 13.94 12.08
CA SER A 243 -0.50 14.09 13.51
C SER A 243 -2.00 14.28 13.75
N VAL A 244 -2.63 15.14 12.96
CA VAL A 244 -4.08 15.41 13.04
C VAL A 244 -4.88 14.16 12.66
N ALA A 245 -4.60 13.54 11.52
CA ALA A 245 -5.37 12.40 11.03
C ALA A 245 -5.16 11.11 11.85
N SER A 246 -4.03 10.98 12.52
CA SER A 246 -3.74 9.84 13.40
C SER A 246 -4.23 10.05 14.85
N ASN A 247 -4.93 11.16 15.14
CA ASN A 247 -5.29 11.57 16.51
C ASN A 247 -4.07 11.59 17.44
N LYS A 248 -2.97 12.17 16.99
CA LYS A 248 -1.69 12.26 17.71
C LYS A 248 -1.04 10.89 18.01
N ARG A 249 -1.39 9.82 17.29
CA ARG A 249 -0.66 8.55 17.37
C ARG A 249 0.78 8.74 16.87
N TYR A 250 0.93 9.45 15.75
CA TYR A 250 2.19 9.83 15.12
C TYR A 250 2.36 11.35 15.21
N HIS A 251 3.30 11.82 16.00
CA HIS A 251 3.55 13.26 16.20
C HIS A 251 5.02 13.54 16.51
N VAL A 252 5.44 14.77 16.39
CA VAL A 252 6.79 15.25 16.73
C VAL A 252 7.14 14.88 18.18
N GLY A 253 8.34 14.38 18.39
CA GLY A 253 8.86 13.98 19.71
C GLY A 253 8.53 12.55 20.13
N LYS A 254 7.75 11.80 19.33
CA LYS A 254 7.41 10.40 19.60
C LYS A 254 7.91 9.50 18.49
N GLN A 255 8.79 8.57 18.86
CA GLN A 255 9.24 7.53 17.96
C GLN A 255 8.13 6.51 17.66
N ALA A 256 8.13 5.96 16.45
CA ALA A 256 7.16 4.97 16.03
C ALA A 256 7.79 3.88 15.15
N GLU A 257 7.11 2.76 15.07
CA GLU A 257 7.50 1.65 14.21
C GLU A 257 7.16 1.96 12.75
N ALA A 258 8.19 2.00 11.88
CA ALA A 258 8.03 2.38 10.48
C ALA A 258 7.10 1.44 9.70
N GLY A 259 7.04 0.14 10.05
CA GLY A 259 6.15 -0.83 9.40
C GLY A 259 4.68 -0.61 9.73
N GLU A 260 4.35 -0.30 11.00
CA GLU A 260 2.99 0.07 11.39
C GLU A 260 2.58 1.42 10.80
N PHE A 261 3.51 2.38 10.76
CA PHE A 261 3.28 3.68 10.14
C PHE A 261 3.02 3.53 8.64
N LEU A 262 3.83 2.75 7.91
CA LEU A 262 3.65 2.49 6.48
C LEU A 262 2.27 1.90 6.17
N ALA A 263 1.84 0.88 6.91
CA ALA A 263 0.54 0.25 6.72
C ALA A 263 -0.62 1.25 6.92
N TRP A 264 -0.56 2.04 8.00
CA TRP A 264 -1.53 3.09 8.27
C TRP A 264 -1.49 4.19 7.20
N PHE A 265 -0.31 4.61 6.79
CA PHE A 265 -0.12 5.70 5.83
C PHE A 265 -0.64 5.32 4.42
N LEU A 266 -0.34 4.11 3.93
CA LEU A 266 -0.89 3.61 2.67
C LEU A 266 -2.42 3.56 2.70
N HIS A 267 -3.02 3.15 3.82
CA HIS A 267 -4.47 3.16 3.98
C HIS A 267 -5.04 4.59 3.94
N GLN A 268 -4.39 5.55 4.62
CA GLN A 268 -4.81 6.96 4.59
C GLN A 268 -4.67 7.58 3.19
N LEU A 269 -3.59 7.27 2.47
CA LEU A 269 -3.42 7.69 1.08
C LEU A 269 -4.50 7.09 0.18
N HIS A 270 -4.81 5.78 0.33
CA HIS A 270 -5.87 5.12 -0.41
C HIS A 270 -7.22 5.85 -0.26
N LEU A 271 -7.63 6.12 0.97
CA LEU A 271 -8.87 6.86 1.24
C LEU A 271 -8.77 8.31 0.74
N GLY A 272 -7.59 8.92 0.91
CA GLY A 272 -7.33 10.32 0.57
C GLY A 272 -7.39 10.66 -0.91
N VAL A 273 -7.22 9.69 -1.80
CA VAL A 273 -7.33 9.86 -3.26
C VAL A 273 -8.63 9.26 -3.83
N GLY A 274 -9.64 9.06 -3.00
CA GLY A 274 -10.97 8.60 -3.41
C GLY A 274 -11.16 7.08 -3.43
N GLY A 275 -10.22 6.31 -2.87
CA GLY A 275 -10.41 4.88 -2.67
C GLY A 275 -11.51 4.58 -1.64
N SER A 276 -12.14 3.43 -1.74
CA SER A 276 -13.19 3.01 -0.81
C SER A 276 -12.84 1.67 -0.14
N VAL A 277 -13.25 1.52 1.11
CA VAL A 277 -13.10 0.26 1.85
C VAL A 277 -13.95 -0.82 1.18
N VAL A 278 -13.32 -1.78 0.54
CA VAL A 278 -13.99 -2.95 -0.04
C VAL A 278 -14.47 -3.83 1.11
N LYS A 279 -15.78 -3.85 1.37
CA LYS A 279 -16.35 -4.82 2.33
C LYS A 279 -16.23 -6.22 1.73
N PRO A 280 -15.70 -7.21 2.47
CA PRO A 280 -15.64 -8.59 2.00
C PRO A 280 -17.07 -9.03 1.64
N SER A 281 -17.27 -9.42 0.39
CA SER A 281 -18.56 -9.88 -0.08
C SER A 281 -18.87 -11.24 0.54
N SER A 282 -19.65 -11.28 1.62
CA SER A 282 -20.31 -12.51 2.04
C SER A 282 -21.16 -13.00 0.84
N LYS A 283 -20.90 -14.24 0.40
CA LYS A 283 -21.64 -14.89 -0.70
C LYS A 283 -23.13 -14.99 -0.35
N LYS A 284 -23.91 -13.90 -0.50
CA LYS A 284 -25.36 -13.95 -0.49
C LYS A 284 -25.82 -14.38 -1.88
N LYS A 285 -26.45 -15.59 -1.96
CA LYS A 285 -27.15 -16.11 -3.13
C LYS A 285 -27.96 -15.01 -3.79
N LYS A 286 -27.62 -14.63 -5.04
CA LYS A 286 -28.34 -13.68 -5.86
C LYS A 286 -29.76 -14.22 -6.14
N LYS A 287 -30.77 -13.71 -5.45
CA LYS A 287 -32.17 -13.72 -5.96
C LYS A 287 -32.21 -12.69 -7.10
N LYS A 288 -32.45 -13.20 -8.33
CA LYS A 288 -32.74 -12.38 -9.51
C LYS A 288 -33.94 -11.48 -9.19
N LYS A 289 -33.71 -10.17 -9.11
CA LYS A 289 -34.76 -9.16 -9.28
C LYS A 289 -34.38 -8.29 -10.46
N ASN A 290 -35.13 -8.44 -11.56
CA ASN A 290 -35.12 -7.53 -12.69
C ASN A 290 -35.45 -6.11 -12.19
N LYS A 291 -34.50 -5.19 -12.25
CA LYS A 291 -34.79 -3.75 -12.28
C LYS A 291 -33.98 -3.14 -13.44
N ARG A 292 -34.74 -2.72 -14.45
CA ARG A 292 -34.30 -1.81 -15.51
C ARG A 292 -33.94 -0.45 -14.86
N GLY A 293 -32.80 0.14 -15.28
CA GLY A 293 -32.55 1.58 -15.21
C GLY A 293 -31.60 1.99 -14.11
N SER A 294 -30.41 2.21 -14.48
CA SER A 294 -29.47 3.35 -14.38
C SER A 294 -28.04 2.82 -14.53
N ASN A 295 -27.40 3.19 -15.62
CA ASN A 295 -25.97 3.07 -15.81
C ASN A 295 -25.28 4.05 -14.82
N SER A 296 -25.05 3.62 -13.60
CA SER A 296 -23.98 4.18 -12.78
C SER A 296 -22.79 3.24 -12.97
N ASN A 297 -21.75 3.70 -13.64
CA ASN A 297 -20.42 3.12 -13.58
C ASN A 297 -20.04 3.04 -12.10
N LYS A 298 -20.27 1.91 -11.44
CA LYS A 298 -19.71 1.63 -10.13
C LYS A 298 -18.21 1.46 -10.34
N SER A 299 -17.46 2.51 -10.10
CA SER A 299 -16.03 2.41 -9.87
C SER A 299 -15.76 1.35 -8.81
N ASP A 300 -14.81 0.47 -9.05
CA ASP A 300 -14.49 -0.69 -8.22
C ASP A 300 -13.85 -0.30 -6.86
N GLY A 301 -13.83 1.01 -6.55
CA GLY A 301 -13.28 1.58 -5.32
C GLY A 301 -11.76 1.43 -5.18
N ARG A 302 -11.07 0.99 -6.23
CA ARG A 302 -9.61 0.86 -6.27
C ARG A 302 -8.96 2.23 -6.49
N SER A 303 -7.81 2.45 -5.86
CA SER A 303 -6.96 3.62 -6.06
C SER A 303 -5.60 3.20 -6.60
N ILE A 304 -4.76 4.18 -6.95
CA ILE A 304 -3.35 3.97 -7.34
C ILE A 304 -2.58 3.12 -6.30
N ILE A 305 -2.91 3.23 -5.01
CA ILE A 305 -2.28 2.42 -3.95
C ILE A 305 -2.57 0.93 -4.16
N HIS A 306 -3.83 0.60 -4.48
CA HIS A 306 -4.23 -0.78 -4.75
C HIS A 306 -3.65 -1.31 -6.07
N GLU A 307 -3.60 -0.48 -7.12
CA GLU A 307 -2.98 -0.86 -8.40
C GLU A 307 -1.49 -1.16 -8.27
N THR A 308 -0.82 -0.44 -7.36
CA THR A 308 0.63 -0.55 -7.15
C THR A 308 1.00 -1.71 -6.24
N PHE A 309 0.32 -1.86 -5.09
CA PHE A 309 0.78 -2.71 -3.98
C PHE A 309 -0.12 -3.89 -3.65
N MET A 310 -1.32 -4.01 -4.25
CA MET A 310 -2.28 -5.02 -3.82
C MET A 310 -2.02 -6.38 -4.46
N GLY A 311 -1.85 -7.40 -3.61
CA GLY A 311 -1.83 -8.81 -3.97
C GLY A 311 -2.93 -9.59 -3.26
N ASN A 312 -3.09 -10.87 -3.64
CA ASN A 312 -4.07 -11.79 -3.05
C ASN A 312 -3.38 -12.99 -2.42
N VAL A 313 -3.84 -13.37 -1.24
CA VAL A 313 -3.39 -14.55 -0.51
C VAL A 313 -4.59 -15.39 -0.09
N GLU A 314 -4.50 -16.68 -0.34
CA GLU A 314 -5.42 -17.69 0.18
C GLU A 314 -4.90 -18.15 1.54
N MET A 315 -5.72 -18.03 2.56
CA MET A 315 -5.42 -18.47 3.91
C MET A 315 -6.31 -19.65 4.27
N THR A 316 -5.70 -20.81 4.47
CA THR A 316 -6.34 -22.01 5.02
C THR A 316 -6.14 -22.03 6.52
N THR A 317 -7.22 -22.06 7.28
CA THR A 317 -7.18 -22.18 8.74
C THR A 317 -7.73 -23.54 9.13
N VAL A 318 -6.94 -24.34 9.85
CA VAL A 318 -7.34 -25.61 10.44
C VAL A 318 -7.48 -25.39 11.93
N VAL A 319 -8.69 -25.61 12.43
CA VAL A 319 -9.01 -25.52 13.86
C VAL A 319 -9.29 -26.93 14.37
N THR A 320 -8.46 -27.38 15.29
CA THR A 320 -8.64 -28.68 15.96
C THR A 320 -9.36 -28.45 17.27
N ARG A 321 -10.53 -29.06 17.43
CA ARG A 321 -11.35 -28.95 18.64
C ARG A 321 -11.47 -30.34 19.33
N ARG A 322 -11.50 -30.34 20.64
CA ARG A 322 -11.90 -31.50 21.42
C ARG A 322 -13.38 -31.40 21.73
N LYS A 323 -14.16 -32.37 21.26
CA LYS A 323 -15.59 -32.45 21.50
C LYS A 323 -15.94 -33.81 22.08
N ARG A 324 -16.88 -33.87 23.01
CA ARG A 324 -17.47 -35.17 23.42
C ARG A 324 -18.41 -35.62 22.32
N ARG A 325 -18.45 -36.91 22.03
CA ARG A 325 -19.27 -37.49 20.94
C ARG A 325 -20.76 -37.18 21.10
N GLY A 326 -21.28 -37.20 22.32
CA GLY A 326 -22.69 -36.99 22.62
C GLY A 326 -23.56 -38.22 22.33
N GLU A 327 -24.69 -38.33 23.03
CA GLU A 327 -25.55 -39.53 23.02
C GLU A 327 -26.14 -39.86 21.64
N GLN A 328 -26.54 -38.84 20.84
CA GLN A 328 -27.13 -39.07 19.52
C GLN A 328 -26.13 -39.68 18.52
N ALA A 329 -24.88 -39.23 18.52
CA ALA A 329 -23.84 -39.77 17.64
C ALA A 329 -23.41 -41.18 18.09
N ALA A 330 -23.38 -41.44 19.40
CA ALA A 330 -23.12 -42.76 19.96
C ALA A 330 -24.23 -43.77 19.61
N LEU A 331 -25.49 -43.31 19.61
CA LEU A 331 -26.65 -44.13 19.23
C LEU A 331 -26.62 -44.48 17.74
N ALA A 332 -26.22 -43.54 16.88
CA ALA A 332 -26.07 -43.78 15.44
C ALA A 332 -25.03 -44.86 15.14
N MET A 333 -23.87 -44.83 15.80
CA MET A 333 -22.83 -45.89 15.66
C MET A 333 -23.30 -47.27 16.13
N LEU A 334 -24.04 -47.34 17.23
CA LEU A 334 -24.61 -48.60 17.70
C LEU A 334 -25.62 -49.16 16.71
N ASN A 335 -26.34 -48.31 15.97
CA ASN A 335 -27.30 -48.74 14.96
C ASN A 335 -26.65 -49.12 13.62
N GLU A 336 -25.54 -48.52 13.25
CA GLU A 336 -24.75 -48.91 12.05
C GLU A 336 -23.96 -50.22 12.27
N GLY A 337 -23.33 -50.41 13.42
CA GLY A 337 -22.66 -51.65 13.76
C GLY A 337 -23.58 -52.88 13.87
N GLY A 338 -24.91 -52.64 14.00
CA GLY A 338 -25.91 -53.71 13.98
C GLY A 338 -26.36 -54.15 12.57
N ARG A 339 -26.01 -53.41 11.51
CA ARG A 339 -26.38 -53.76 10.13
C ARG A 339 -25.42 -54.74 9.46
N ASP A 340 -24.16 -54.78 9.85
CA ASP A 340 -23.16 -55.70 9.28
C ASP A 340 -23.23 -57.13 9.82
N ALA A 341 -23.94 -57.34 10.91
CA ALA A 341 -24.12 -58.70 11.52
C ALA A 341 -25.36 -59.44 11.04
N SER A 342 -26.20 -58.87 10.12
CA SER A 342 -27.47 -59.46 9.70
C SER A 342 -27.58 -59.71 8.20
N MET A 343 -26.49 -60.18 7.58
CA MET A 343 -26.60 -60.72 6.22
C MET A 343 -26.44 -62.25 6.25
N ASN A 344 -27.39 -62.95 6.86
CA ASN A 344 -27.77 -64.32 6.48
C ASN A 344 -29.09 -64.68 7.13
N GLY A 345 -30.17 -64.74 6.35
CA GLY A 345 -31.46 -65.27 6.85
C GLY A 345 -32.68 -64.63 6.22
N ASN A 346 -33.10 -65.20 5.12
CA ASN A 346 -34.36 -65.03 4.44
C ASN A 346 -35.57 -64.98 5.42
N ASN A 347 -36.43 -63.94 5.38
CA ASN A 347 -37.86 -64.11 5.10
C ASN A 347 -38.66 -62.76 5.19
N ASN A 348 -39.58 -62.65 4.27
CA ASN A 348 -40.69 -61.71 4.15
C ASN A 348 -41.44 -61.45 5.48
N ASN A 349 -41.69 -60.17 5.81
CA ASN A 349 -43.06 -59.69 5.98
C ASN A 349 -43.08 -58.16 6.18
N ASN A 350 -43.92 -57.52 5.40
CA ASN A 350 -44.38 -56.14 5.53
C ASN A 350 -44.98 -55.91 6.92
N ASN A 351 -44.65 -54.77 7.54
CA ASN A 351 -45.65 -53.89 8.14
C ASN A 351 -44.98 -52.54 8.49
N ASP A 352 -45.58 -51.50 7.92
CA ASP A 352 -45.52 -50.12 8.36
C ASP A 352 -45.86 -50.04 9.86
N ASP A 353 -45.06 -49.31 10.63
CA ASP A 353 -45.54 -48.62 11.82
C ASP A 353 -44.69 -47.36 12.08
N ASN A 354 -45.26 -46.23 11.66
CA ASN A 354 -45.00 -44.90 12.18
C ASN A 354 -45.31 -44.89 13.68
N VAL A 355 -44.36 -44.47 14.52
CA VAL A 355 -44.67 -44.12 15.91
C VAL A 355 -44.19 -42.70 16.17
N ASP A 356 -45.15 -41.80 16.16
CA ASP A 356 -45.11 -40.47 16.77
C ASP A 356 -44.81 -40.59 18.27
N ALA A 357 -43.88 -39.74 18.75
CA ALA A 357 -43.68 -39.55 20.17
C ALA A 357 -44.66 -38.49 20.68
N SER A 358 -45.62 -38.91 21.45
CA SER A 358 -46.36 -38.06 22.38
C SER A 358 -46.25 -38.64 23.79
N ASP A 359 -45.79 -37.78 24.71
CA ASP A 359 -45.87 -37.97 26.15
C ASP A 359 -47.33 -38.17 26.55
N ASP A 360 -47.60 -39.23 27.31
CA ASP A 360 -48.66 -39.23 28.33
C ASP A 360 -48.39 -40.35 29.35
N ASP A 361 -48.42 -39.95 30.60
CA ASP A 361 -48.48 -40.80 31.77
C ASP A 361 -49.68 -41.76 31.69
N ASP A 362 -49.43 -43.05 31.95
CA ASP A 362 -50.35 -43.82 32.79
C ASP A 362 -49.78 -45.18 33.25
N ASP A 363 -50.09 -45.45 34.42
CA ASP A 363 -49.75 -46.52 35.36
C ASP A 363 -50.07 -47.96 34.91
N ASP A 364 -49.30 -48.89 35.51
CA ASP A 364 -49.62 -50.31 35.80
C ASP A 364 -49.96 -51.27 34.62
N ARG A 365 -48.85 -51.89 34.10
CA ARG A 365 -48.87 -53.35 33.84
C ARG A 365 -47.49 -53.96 34.09
N ALA A 366 -47.35 -54.62 35.25
CA ALA A 366 -46.25 -55.51 35.53
C ALA A 366 -46.29 -56.71 34.58
N GLY A 367 -45.54 -56.59 33.46
CA GLY A 367 -45.07 -57.72 32.69
C GLY A 367 -43.65 -58.06 33.18
N SER A 368 -43.38 -59.30 33.63
CA SER A 368 -42.08 -59.79 34.01
C SER A 368 -41.11 -59.68 32.82
N ASP A 369 -40.39 -58.60 32.72
CA ASP A 369 -39.22 -58.52 31.85
C ASP A 369 -38.17 -59.44 32.49
N ASP A 370 -37.79 -60.49 31.77
CA ASP A 370 -36.77 -61.46 32.22
C ASP A 370 -35.49 -60.70 32.62
N GLU A 371 -34.87 -61.10 33.73
CA GLU A 371 -33.68 -60.46 34.30
C GLU A 371 -32.59 -60.26 33.25
N GLU A 372 -32.55 -61.14 32.24
CA GLU A 372 -31.61 -61.08 31.10
C GLU A 372 -31.88 -59.91 30.17
N THR A 373 -33.14 -59.51 30.00
CA THR A 373 -33.52 -58.33 29.16
C THR A 373 -33.20 -57.03 29.85
N MET A 374 -33.31 -56.93 31.16
CA MET A 374 -32.92 -55.78 31.97
C MET A 374 -31.40 -55.62 32.00
N GLU A 375 -30.65 -56.73 32.11
CA GLU A 375 -29.19 -56.73 32.06
C GLU A 375 -28.68 -56.25 30.69
N ARG A 376 -29.27 -56.69 29.57
CA ARG A 376 -28.96 -56.23 28.21
C ARG A 376 -29.28 -54.74 28.02
N LYS A 377 -30.39 -54.26 28.56
CA LYS A 377 -30.73 -52.84 28.55
C LYS A 377 -29.73 -52.01 29.36
N ARG A 378 -29.27 -52.54 30.50
CA ARG A 378 -28.25 -51.90 31.36
C ARG A 378 -26.89 -51.83 30.67
N GLN A 379 -26.42 -52.93 30.10
CA GLN A 379 -25.18 -52.99 29.33
C GLN A 379 -25.19 -52.07 28.13
N LYS A 380 -26.33 -52.02 27.41
CA LYS A 380 -26.50 -51.10 26.27
C LYS A 380 -26.42 -49.62 26.70
N ARG A 381 -27.00 -49.27 27.87
CA ARG A 381 -26.88 -47.92 28.43
C ARG A 381 -25.46 -47.59 28.89
N GLU A 382 -24.72 -48.53 29.48
CA GLU A 382 -23.33 -48.32 29.86
C GLU A 382 -22.41 -48.16 28.66
N ILE A 383 -22.60 -48.93 27.59
CA ILE A 383 -21.89 -48.78 26.32
C ILE A 383 -22.21 -47.45 25.66
N LEU A 384 -23.49 -47.06 25.64
CA LEU A 384 -23.91 -45.77 25.09
C LEU A 384 -23.29 -44.61 25.84
N LYS A 385 -23.25 -44.66 27.17
CA LYS A 385 -22.63 -43.65 28.02
C LYS A 385 -21.13 -43.59 27.82
N SER A 386 -20.46 -44.72 27.72
CA SER A 386 -19.02 -44.83 27.43
C SER A 386 -18.68 -44.22 26.06
N LEU A 387 -19.47 -44.52 25.03
CA LEU A 387 -19.30 -43.97 23.69
C LEU A 387 -19.64 -42.48 23.62
N ALA A 388 -20.64 -42.00 24.39
CA ALA A 388 -21.00 -40.59 24.44
C ALA A 388 -19.94 -39.71 25.12
N ASP A 389 -19.23 -40.29 26.10
CA ASP A 389 -18.13 -39.62 26.82
C ASP A 389 -16.78 -39.70 26.07
N GLU A 390 -16.72 -40.42 24.94
CA GLU A 390 -15.50 -40.51 24.14
C GLU A 390 -15.14 -39.17 23.53
N ILE A 391 -13.88 -38.78 23.73
CA ILE A 391 -13.35 -37.50 23.19
C ILE A 391 -13.02 -37.68 21.71
N ILE A 392 -13.69 -36.96 20.87
CA ILE A 392 -13.42 -36.86 19.43
C ILE A 392 -12.58 -35.62 19.17
N ILE A 393 -11.61 -35.77 18.29
CA ILE A 393 -10.88 -34.64 17.71
C ILE A 393 -11.58 -34.29 16.41
N ASP A 394 -12.20 -33.09 16.37
CA ASP A 394 -12.85 -32.55 15.19
C ASP A 394 -11.92 -31.52 14.55
N GLU A 395 -11.69 -31.64 13.24
CA GLU A 395 -10.87 -30.74 12.46
C GLU A 395 -11.74 -29.99 11.46
N GLU A 396 -11.84 -28.70 11.64
CA GLU A 396 -12.55 -27.79 10.73
C GLU A 396 -11.55 -27.02 9.87
N GLU A 397 -11.60 -27.21 8.55
CA GLU A 397 -10.79 -26.48 7.60
C GLU A 397 -11.62 -25.35 6.97
N THR A 398 -11.16 -24.11 7.11
CA THR A 398 -11.77 -22.94 6.49
C THR A 398 -10.79 -22.26 5.55
N VAL A 399 -11.20 -22.05 4.30
CA VAL A 399 -10.40 -21.36 3.28
C VAL A 399 -10.95 -19.97 3.08
N THR A 400 -10.11 -18.95 3.24
CA THR A 400 -10.47 -17.54 3.04
C THR A 400 -9.46 -16.89 2.10
N GLU A 401 -9.94 -16.11 1.13
CA GLU A 401 -9.11 -15.28 0.28
C GLU A 401 -9.09 -13.85 0.83
N THR A 402 -7.89 -13.30 1.03
CA THR A 402 -7.68 -11.96 1.56
C THR A 402 -6.72 -11.18 0.68
N GLN A 403 -6.89 -9.85 0.67
CA GLN A 403 -6.00 -8.93 -0.02
C GLN A 403 -4.94 -8.40 0.94
N PHE A 404 -3.75 -8.15 0.42
CA PHE A 404 -2.65 -7.56 1.19
C PHE A 404 -2.00 -6.41 0.42
N LEU A 405 -1.46 -5.42 1.13
CA LEU A 405 -0.61 -4.36 0.59
C LEU A 405 0.86 -4.58 0.98
N GLN A 406 1.10 -5.31 2.07
CA GLN A 406 2.43 -5.73 2.53
C GLN A 406 2.37 -7.14 3.09
N LEU A 407 3.46 -7.89 2.96
CA LEU A 407 3.63 -9.22 3.58
C LEU A 407 4.53 -9.09 4.80
N THR A 408 4.02 -9.49 5.96
CA THR A 408 4.82 -9.55 7.18
C THR A 408 5.47 -10.93 7.30
N LEU A 409 6.79 -10.92 7.46
CA LEU A 409 7.66 -12.07 7.54
C LEU A 409 8.24 -12.17 8.95
N ASP A 410 8.10 -13.32 9.58
CA ASP A 410 8.61 -13.58 10.91
C ASP A 410 10.05 -14.11 10.80
N ILE A 411 11.00 -13.37 11.39
CA ILE A 411 12.42 -13.77 11.41
C ILE A 411 12.60 -14.82 12.48
N PRO A 412 13.19 -16.01 12.18
CA PRO A 412 13.47 -17.02 13.18
C PRO A 412 14.36 -16.49 14.31
N GLU A 413 13.99 -16.82 15.55
CA GLU A 413 14.84 -16.53 16.70
C GLU A 413 16.01 -17.53 16.71
N LYS A 414 17.22 -17.00 16.62
CA LYS A 414 18.45 -17.77 16.74
C LYS A 414 19.21 -17.32 17.98
N PRO A 415 19.82 -18.25 18.74
CA PRO A 415 20.63 -17.86 19.86
C PRO A 415 21.83 -17.03 19.39
N LEU A 416 22.15 -15.99 20.15
CA LEU A 416 23.38 -15.21 19.95
C LEU A 416 24.53 -15.96 20.60
N PHE A 417 25.57 -16.22 19.81
CA PHE A 417 26.80 -16.83 20.28
C PHE A 417 27.87 -15.76 20.44
N LYS A 418 28.76 -15.94 21.41
CA LYS A 418 30.00 -15.17 21.48
C LYS A 418 31.10 -16.00 20.81
N ASP A 419 31.93 -15.34 19.99
CA ASP A 419 33.12 -15.96 19.44
C ASP A 419 34.21 -16.10 20.53
N ASP A 420 35.35 -16.73 20.17
CA ASP A 420 36.46 -16.98 21.09
C ASP A 420 37.11 -15.67 21.60
N ASP A 421 36.94 -14.55 20.86
CA ASP A 421 37.39 -13.21 21.22
C ASP A 421 36.33 -12.41 22.01
N GLY A 422 35.18 -13.00 22.32
CA GLY A 422 34.08 -12.38 23.06
C GLY A 422 33.18 -11.48 22.22
N GLY A 423 33.34 -11.47 20.88
CA GLY A 423 32.49 -10.78 19.92
C GLY A 423 31.13 -11.48 19.76
N LEU A 424 30.07 -10.71 19.51
CA LEU A 424 28.75 -11.23 19.21
C LEU A 424 28.69 -11.72 17.76
N VAL A 425 28.44 -13.02 17.57
CA VAL A 425 28.16 -13.58 16.24
C VAL A 425 26.70 -13.28 15.87
N ILE A 426 26.49 -12.36 14.93
CA ILE A 426 25.15 -12.00 14.45
C ILE A 426 24.64 -13.11 13.52
N PRO A 427 23.49 -13.74 13.83
CA PRO A 427 22.91 -14.78 12.99
C PRO A 427 22.54 -14.25 11.60
N GLN A 428 22.66 -15.11 10.60
CA GLN A 428 22.26 -14.82 9.23
C GLN A 428 21.17 -15.80 8.78
N GLU A 429 20.19 -15.31 8.01
CA GLU A 429 19.08 -16.09 7.48
C GLU A 429 18.77 -15.67 6.03
N PRO A 430 18.73 -16.59 5.07
CA PRO A 430 18.26 -16.29 3.72
C PRO A 430 16.78 -15.91 3.71
N LEU A 431 16.40 -14.87 2.95
CA LEU A 431 15.01 -14.42 2.80
C LEU A 431 14.08 -15.53 2.30
N VAL A 432 14.58 -16.44 1.46
CA VAL A 432 13.82 -17.60 0.98
C VAL A 432 13.35 -18.53 2.11
N ASN A 433 14.09 -18.65 3.19
CA ASN A 433 13.68 -19.43 4.36
C ASN A 433 12.57 -18.73 5.14
N VAL A 434 12.63 -17.40 5.25
CA VAL A 434 11.63 -16.59 5.93
C VAL A 434 10.31 -16.57 5.13
N LEU A 435 10.39 -16.70 3.79
CA LEU A 435 9.24 -16.80 2.89
C LEU A 435 8.53 -18.16 2.91
N ARG A 436 9.11 -19.20 3.54
CA ARG A 436 8.46 -20.54 3.63
C ARG A 436 7.06 -20.51 4.20
N LYS A 437 6.74 -19.53 5.03
CA LYS A 437 5.37 -19.26 5.51
C LYS A 437 4.34 -19.21 4.37
N PHE A 438 4.75 -18.82 3.16
CA PHE A 438 3.89 -18.61 1.99
C PHE A 438 4.08 -19.70 0.91
N ASP A 439 4.74 -20.82 1.20
CA ASP A 439 5.01 -21.93 0.26
C ASP A 439 3.76 -22.74 -0.12
N GLY A 440 2.61 -22.46 0.49
CA GLY A 440 1.36 -23.18 0.27
C GLY A 440 1.31 -24.58 0.89
N VAL A 441 2.37 -25.01 1.62
CA VAL A 441 2.52 -26.34 2.23
C VAL A 441 2.66 -26.23 3.75
N SER A 442 3.53 -25.33 4.21
CA SER A 442 3.88 -25.18 5.62
C SER A 442 2.73 -24.59 6.44
N PHE A 443 2.45 -25.20 7.60
CA PHE A 443 1.53 -24.67 8.57
C PHE A 443 2.26 -23.88 9.64
N SER A 444 1.77 -22.69 9.96
CA SER A 444 2.20 -21.89 11.11
C SER A 444 1.22 -22.10 12.26
N ASP A 445 1.73 -22.43 13.45
CA ASP A 445 0.90 -22.47 14.65
C ASP A 445 0.52 -21.03 15.03
N VAL A 446 -0.76 -20.78 15.11
CA VAL A 446 -1.26 -19.55 15.73
C VAL A 446 -1.36 -19.87 17.20
N LEU A 447 -0.38 -19.42 18.00
CA LEU A 447 -0.46 -19.49 19.45
C LEU A 447 -1.84 -18.97 19.85
N ALA A 448 -2.66 -19.84 20.45
CA ALA A 448 -3.88 -19.41 21.09
C ALA A 448 -3.43 -18.41 22.17
N MET A 449 -3.65 -17.12 21.94
CA MET A 449 -3.62 -16.16 23.02
C MET A 449 -4.54 -16.75 24.08
N HIS A 450 -4.00 -17.03 25.24
CA HIS A 450 -4.75 -17.35 26.43
C HIS A 450 -5.77 -16.23 26.61
N GLN A 451 -6.95 -16.41 26.06
CA GLN A 451 -8.14 -15.79 26.61
C GLN A 451 -8.40 -16.53 27.92
N GLN A 452 -7.78 -16.07 28.98
CA GLN A 452 -8.36 -16.17 30.30
C GLN A 452 -9.66 -15.36 30.26
N THR A 453 -10.68 -15.90 29.66
CA THR A 453 -12.05 -15.51 29.95
C THR A 453 -12.45 -16.26 31.21
N THR A 454 -12.12 -15.65 32.34
CA THR A 454 -12.93 -15.76 33.55
C THR A 454 -14.29 -15.15 33.24
N THR A 455 -15.19 -15.94 32.74
CA THR A 455 -16.63 -15.75 32.88
C THR A 455 -17.24 -17.13 32.93
N GLU A 456 -17.60 -17.50 34.15
CA GLU A 456 -18.58 -18.52 34.41
C GLU A 456 -19.85 -18.18 33.64
N SER A 457 -20.07 -18.83 32.50
CA SER A 457 -21.39 -19.01 31.93
C SER A 457 -21.50 -20.43 31.43
N SER A 458 -22.25 -21.17 32.22
CA SER A 458 -22.79 -22.47 31.99
C SER A 458 -23.50 -22.56 30.61
N ASN A 459 -22.80 -23.03 29.58
CA ASN A 459 -23.36 -23.84 28.50
C ASN A 459 -22.23 -24.73 27.96
N ALA A 460 -22.28 -25.98 28.37
CA ALA A 460 -21.23 -26.99 28.24
C ALA A 460 -21.20 -27.68 26.87
N ASP A 461 -21.36 -26.95 25.77
CA ASP A 461 -21.44 -27.58 24.43
C ASP A 461 -20.50 -26.97 23.37
N ASP A 462 -19.58 -26.08 23.73
CA ASP A 462 -18.60 -25.55 22.79
C ASP A 462 -17.22 -26.22 23.02
N GLY A 463 -16.82 -27.07 22.06
CA GLY A 463 -15.61 -27.87 22.16
C GLY A 463 -14.36 -26.99 22.33
N THR A 464 -13.52 -27.34 23.32
CA THR A 464 -12.28 -26.63 23.63
C THR A 464 -11.34 -26.65 22.42
N ILE A 465 -10.93 -25.50 21.93
CA ILE A 465 -9.94 -25.37 20.83
C ILE A 465 -8.59 -25.85 21.36
N VAL A 466 -8.03 -26.86 20.72
CA VAL A 466 -6.73 -27.46 21.09
C VAL A 466 -5.60 -26.83 20.28
N SER A 467 -5.80 -26.65 18.98
CA SER A 467 -4.81 -26.02 18.12
C SER A 467 -5.48 -25.26 16.99
N LYS A 468 -4.78 -24.20 16.53
CA LYS A 468 -5.18 -23.43 15.35
C LYS A 468 -3.96 -23.25 14.48
N LYS A 469 -3.99 -23.86 13.29
CA LYS A 469 -2.90 -23.81 12.31
C LYS A 469 -3.34 -23.02 11.09
N ARG A 470 -2.41 -22.25 10.50
CA ARG A 470 -2.66 -21.51 9.27
C ARG A 470 -1.63 -21.85 8.21
N ARG A 471 -2.09 -21.97 6.99
CA ARG A 471 -1.29 -22.12 5.78
C ARG A 471 -1.62 -20.98 4.84
N TYR A 472 -0.60 -20.38 4.25
CA TYR A 472 -0.76 -19.25 3.33
C TYR A 472 -0.27 -19.64 1.95
N LYS A 473 -1.04 -19.25 0.92
CA LYS A 473 -0.75 -19.53 -0.47
C LYS A 473 -0.94 -18.25 -1.28
N LEU A 474 0.11 -17.72 -1.88
CA LEU A 474 0.04 -16.51 -2.70
C LEU A 474 -0.67 -16.84 -4.01
N LYS A 475 -1.71 -16.08 -4.37
CA LYS A 475 -2.46 -16.21 -5.64
C LYS A 475 -1.95 -15.22 -6.68
N THR A 476 -1.80 -13.97 -6.29
CA THR A 476 -1.30 -12.90 -7.15
C THR A 476 -0.35 -12.00 -6.39
N LEU A 477 0.74 -11.63 -7.05
CA LEU A 477 1.68 -10.64 -6.55
C LEU A 477 1.47 -9.28 -7.20
N PRO A 478 1.67 -8.17 -6.46
CA PRO A 478 1.56 -6.82 -6.98
C PRO A 478 2.75 -6.44 -7.87
N ASN A 479 2.64 -5.31 -8.59
CA ASN A 479 3.76 -4.74 -9.33
C ASN A 479 4.88 -4.24 -8.41
N TYR A 480 4.53 -3.75 -7.23
CA TYR A 480 5.46 -3.38 -6.16
C TYR A 480 5.14 -4.17 -4.90
N LEU A 481 6.06 -5.03 -4.50
CA LEU A 481 5.90 -5.90 -3.33
C LEU A 481 6.61 -5.30 -2.13
N ILE A 482 5.87 -5.11 -1.04
CA ILE A 482 6.41 -4.67 0.25
C ILE A 482 6.55 -5.87 1.17
N LEU A 483 7.79 -6.14 1.62
CA LEU A 483 8.09 -7.14 2.63
C LEU A 483 8.46 -6.43 3.94
N HIS A 484 7.76 -6.74 5.01
CA HIS A 484 8.02 -6.26 6.35
C HIS A 484 8.64 -7.38 7.19
N LEU A 485 9.88 -7.21 7.61
CA LEU A 485 10.59 -8.14 8.47
C LEU A 485 10.27 -7.82 9.94
N SER A 486 9.54 -8.72 10.62
CA SER A 486 9.11 -8.53 12.00
C SER A 486 10.31 -8.67 12.95
N ARG A 487 10.96 -7.54 13.26
CA ARG A 487 12.16 -7.49 14.12
C ARG A 487 11.86 -7.23 15.58
N PHE A 488 10.74 -6.55 15.86
CA PHE A 488 10.39 -6.14 17.20
C PHE A 488 9.38 -7.10 17.82
N LYS A 489 9.74 -7.64 18.99
CA LYS A 489 8.87 -8.48 19.81
C LYS A 489 8.58 -7.75 21.11
N ARG A 490 7.31 -7.61 21.44
CA ARG A 490 6.88 -7.05 22.73
C ARG A 490 6.68 -8.17 23.72
N ASN A 491 7.47 -8.20 24.75
CA ASN A 491 7.43 -9.20 25.80
C ASN A 491 7.03 -8.54 27.13
N GLY A 492 5.72 -8.36 27.34
CA GLY A 492 5.19 -7.68 28.52
C GLY A 492 5.67 -6.22 28.63
N PHE A 493 6.74 -6.00 29.38
CA PHE A 493 7.30 -4.67 29.67
C PHE A 493 8.48 -4.28 28.76
N PHE A 494 8.98 -5.20 27.94
CA PHE A 494 10.17 -4.97 27.12
C PHE A 494 9.86 -5.09 25.64
N VAL A 495 10.56 -4.28 24.85
CA VAL A 495 10.65 -4.43 23.40
C VAL A 495 12.02 -5.00 23.10
N GLU A 496 12.05 -6.16 22.46
CA GLU A 496 13.29 -6.80 22.00
C GLU A 496 13.40 -6.69 20.49
N LYS A 497 14.60 -6.44 19.99
CA LYS A 497 14.89 -6.41 18.57
C LYS A 497 15.66 -7.66 18.17
N ASN A 498 15.17 -8.39 17.18
CA ASN A 498 15.89 -9.51 16.56
C ASN A 498 16.98 -8.95 15.61
N PRO A 499 18.29 -9.13 15.92
CA PRO A 499 19.39 -8.58 15.14
C PRO A 499 19.75 -9.42 13.90
N THR A 500 19.10 -10.56 13.69
CA THR A 500 19.42 -11.49 12.59
C THR A 500 19.46 -10.76 11.25
N ILE A 501 20.57 -10.88 10.54
CA ILE A 501 20.72 -10.34 9.19
C ILE A 501 19.96 -11.24 8.21
N VAL A 502 18.98 -10.67 7.52
CA VAL A 502 18.24 -11.37 6.47
C VAL A 502 18.90 -11.08 5.12
N MET A 503 19.50 -12.10 4.53
CA MET A 503 20.18 -11.99 3.23
C MET A 503 19.17 -12.15 2.09
N PHE A 504 19.21 -11.23 1.12
CA PHE A 504 18.34 -11.22 -0.04
C PHE A 504 19.05 -10.75 -1.31
N PRO A 505 18.62 -11.19 -2.50
CA PRO A 505 19.14 -10.69 -3.75
C PRO A 505 18.58 -9.29 -4.04
N VAL A 506 19.46 -8.36 -4.41
CA VAL A 506 19.09 -6.99 -4.80
C VAL A 506 18.45 -6.97 -6.20
N LYS A 507 18.82 -7.93 -7.06
CA LYS A 507 18.30 -8.06 -8.43
C LYS A 507 17.84 -9.49 -8.71
N ASN A 508 16.87 -9.63 -9.61
CA ASN A 508 16.37 -10.92 -10.08
C ASN A 508 15.86 -11.85 -8.97
N PHE A 509 15.22 -11.28 -7.95
CA PHE A 509 14.58 -12.06 -6.90
C PHE A 509 13.41 -12.83 -7.47
N ASP A 510 13.52 -14.16 -7.56
CA ASP A 510 12.53 -15.05 -8.13
C ASP A 510 11.55 -15.54 -7.07
N LEU A 511 10.29 -15.15 -7.19
CA LEU A 511 9.19 -15.56 -6.32
C LEU A 511 8.28 -16.61 -6.96
N SER A 512 8.66 -17.14 -8.11
CA SER A 512 7.84 -18.08 -8.86
C SER A 512 7.41 -19.30 -8.06
N SER A 513 8.26 -19.85 -7.19
CA SER A 513 7.94 -21.02 -6.37
C SER A 513 6.88 -20.78 -5.28
N TYR A 514 6.58 -19.51 -4.96
CA TYR A 514 5.63 -19.13 -3.91
C TYR A 514 4.26 -18.71 -4.46
N VAL A 515 4.13 -18.57 -5.79
CA VAL A 515 2.90 -18.10 -6.44
C VAL A 515 2.15 -19.24 -7.08
N PHE A 516 0.88 -19.38 -6.74
CA PHE A 516 -0.02 -20.45 -7.20
C PHE A 516 -1.25 -19.82 -7.89
N PRO A 517 -1.13 -19.36 -9.14
CA PRO A 517 -2.23 -18.71 -9.84
C PRO A 517 -3.37 -19.68 -10.15
N GLU A 518 -4.61 -19.19 -10.14
CA GLU A 518 -5.77 -19.97 -10.57
C GLU A 518 -5.64 -20.31 -12.06
N GLY A 519 -5.84 -21.60 -12.39
CA GLY A 519 -5.71 -22.08 -13.77
C GLY A 519 -4.29 -22.38 -14.24
N GLY A 520 -3.29 -22.32 -13.34
CA GLY A 520 -1.89 -22.58 -13.67
C GLY A 520 -1.18 -21.38 -14.28
N ARG A 521 0.13 -21.53 -14.54
CA ARG A 521 0.93 -20.46 -15.16
C ARG A 521 0.68 -20.40 -16.66
N LYS A 522 0.51 -19.18 -17.17
CA LYS A 522 0.44 -18.94 -18.61
C LYS A 522 1.83 -19.20 -19.22
N ALA A 523 1.88 -19.99 -20.27
CA ALA A 523 3.11 -20.17 -21.04
C ALA A 523 3.39 -18.92 -21.87
N VAL A 524 4.68 -18.58 -22.04
CA VAL A 524 5.11 -17.53 -22.96
C VAL A 524 4.77 -18.01 -24.38
N PRO A 525 4.00 -17.25 -25.19
CA PRO A 525 3.72 -17.62 -26.56
C PRO A 525 5.03 -17.62 -27.38
N THR A 526 5.16 -18.59 -28.28
CA THR A 526 6.30 -18.63 -29.19
C THR A 526 6.19 -17.55 -30.27
N GLU A 527 7.32 -17.17 -30.91
CA GLU A 527 7.31 -16.17 -31.99
C GLU A 527 6.35 -16.55 -33.11
N ASP A 528 6.28 -17.83 -33.47
CA ASP A 528 5.38 -18.32 -34.52
C ASP A 528 3.91 -18.18 -34.12
N GLN A 529 3.59 -18.42 -32.86
CA GLN A 529 2.26 -18.18 -32.32
C GLN A 529 1.88 -16.70 -32.37
N VAL A 530 2.81 -15.80 -31.99
CA VAL A 530 2.59 -14.35 -32.05
C VAL A 530 2.39 -13.86 -33.49
N ARG A 531 3.19 -14.39 -34.45
CA ARG A 531 3.06 -14.09 -35.90
C ARG A 531 1.72 -14.56 -36.49
N ALA A 532 1.17 -15.64 -35.96
CA ALA A 532 -0.13 -16.20 -36.38
C ALA A 532 -1.33 -15.43 -35.77
N MET A 533 -1.14 -14.57 -34.77
CA MET A 533 -2.20 -13.83 -34.11
C MET A 533 -2.87 -12.80 -35.01
N SER A 534 -4.17 -12.64 -34.84
CA SER A 534 -4.93 -11.54 -35.44
C SER A 534 -4.59 -10.19 -34.78
N THR A 535 -4.86 -9.08 -35.47
CA THR A 535 -4.66 -7.72 -34.93
C THR A 535 -5.38 -7.50 -33.59
N LYS A 536 -6.54 -8.14 -33.42
CA LYS A 536 -7.31 -8.07 -32.17
C LYS A 536 -6.63 -8.82 -31.04
N GLU A 537 -6.08 -9.99 -31.30
CA GLU A 537 -5.35 -10.80 -30.32
C GLU A 537 -4.02 -10.14 -29.91
N LEU A 538 -3.28 -9.56 -30.87
CA LEU A 538 -2.08 -8.78 -30.61
C LEU A 538 -2.37 -7.57 -29.71
N LYS A 539 -3.46 -6.82 -29.98
CA LYS A 539 -3.89 -5.72 -29.12
C LYS A 539 -4.30 -6.20 -27.73
N ASN A 540 -5.05 -7.30 -27.65
CA ASN A 540 -5.46 -7.87 -26.37
C ASN A 540 -4.25 -8.34 -25.56
N LEU A 541 -3.24 -8.94 -26.17
CA LEU A 541 -2.00 -9.34 -25.51
C LEU A 541 -1.32 -8.16 -24.86
N LEU A 542 -1.14 -7.04 -25.55
CA LEU A 542 -0.52 -5.84 -25.00
C LEU A 542 -1.38 -5.20 -23.91
N VAL A 543 -2.70 -5.11 -24.11
CA VAL A 543 -3.65 -4.54 -23.14
C VAL A 543 -3.70 -5.37 -21.85
N GLU A 544 -3.67 -6.70 -21.97
CA GLU A 544 -3.69 -7.61 -20.82
C GLU A 544 -2.52 -7.35 -19.85
N TYR A 545 -1.36 -6.97 -20.40
CA TYR A 545 -0.16 -6.68 -19.62
C TYR A 545 0.11 -5.17 -19.45
N GLY A 546 -0.93 -4.32 -19.55
CA GLY A 546 -0.85 -2.89 -19.24
C GLY A 546 -0.21 -2.00 -20.30
N ARG A 547 0.06 -2.54 -21.51
CA ARG A 547 0.64 -1.79 -22.66
C ARG A 547 -0.42 -1.29 -23.63
N GLY A 548 -1.56 -0.84 -23.11
CA GLY A 548 -2.69 -0.37 -23.92
C GLY A 548 -2.37 0.88 -24.72
N ASP A 549 -1.48 1.73 -24.25
CA ASP A 549 -0.95 2.89 -24.97
C ASP A 549 -0.22 2.50 -26.25
N VAL A 550 0.70 1.53 -26.20
CA VAL A 550 1.40 0.99 -27.36
C VAL A 550 0.41 0.32 -28.33
N ALA A 551 -0.53 -0.45 -27.80
CA ALA A 551 -1.56 -1.12 -28.61
C ALA A 551 -2.48 -0.13 -29.33
N ASN A 552 -2.73 1.06 -28.79
CA ASN A 552 -3.61 2.07 -29.37
C ASN A 552 -2.87 3.02 -30.33
N ASN A 553 -1.57 3.25 -30.10
CA ASN A 553 -0.76 4.14 -30.93
C ASN A 553 -0.25 3.47 -32.21
N ALA A 554 -0.14 2.12 -32.23
CA ALA A 554 0.26 1.39 -33.42
C ALA A 554 -0.83 1.48 -34.50
N ILE A 555 -0.49 2.10 -35.64
CA ILE A 555 -1.40 2.31 -36.77
C ILE A 555 -1.44 1.09 -37.69
N GLU A 556 -0.30 0.46 -37.91
CA GLU A 556 -0.16 -0.69 -38.82
C GLU A 556 -0.04 -2.02 -38.08
N LYS A 557 -0.54 -3.12 -38.71
CA LYS A 557 -0.44 -4.47 -38.13
C LYS A 557 1.03 -4.89 -37.94
N ASN A 558 1.92 -4.50 -38.84
CA ASN A 558 3.33 -4.87 -38.76
C ASN A 558 4.05 -4.19 -37.61
N GLU A 559 3.74 -2.93 -37.34
CA GLU A 559 4.24 -2.19 -36.18
C GLU A 559 3.77 -2.84 -34.87
N LEU A 560 2.47 -3.15 -34.78
CA LEU A 560 1.89 -3.84 -33.64
C LEU A 560 2.52 -5.22 -33.42
N LEU A 561 2.76 -5.97 -34.50
CA LEU A 561 3.42 -7.27 -34.44
C LEU A 561 4.85 -7.15 -33.93
N GLN A 562 5.61 -6.15 -34.39
CA GLN A 562 6.97 -5.92 -33.90
C GLN A 562 6.99 -5.59 -32.41
N HIS A 563 6.10 -4.73 -31.96
CA HIS A 563 5.96 -4.42 -30.53
C HIS A 563 5.59 -5.64 -29.69
N CYS A 564 4.73 -6.53 -30.20
CA CYS A 564 4.40 -7.77 -29.52
C CYS A 564 5.59 -8.75 -29.48
N LEU A 565 6.34 -8.89 -30.57
CA LEU A 565 7.53 -9.75 -30.63
C LEU A 565 8.61 -9.25 -29.65
N ASP A 566 8.89 -7.95 -29.64
CA ASP A 566 9.84 -7.34 -28.69
C ASP A 566 9.39 -7.54 -27.23
N PHE A 567 8.10 -7.38 -26.95
CA PHE A 567 7.55 -7.61 -25.63
C PHE A 567 7.66 -9.06 -25.20
N VAL A 568 7.27 -10.00 -26.05
CA VAL A 568 7.29 -11.44 -25.77
C VAL A 568 8.71 -11.97 -25.58
N SER A 569 9.69 -11.44 -26.33
CA SER A 569 11.08 -11.88 -26.22
C SER A 569 11.83 -11.27 -25.02
N THR A 570 11.48 -10.06 -24.60
CA THR A 570 12.25 -9.31 -23.60
C THR A 570 11.56 -9.24 -22.22
N SER A 571 10.32 -8.75 -22.19
CA SER A 571 9.65 -8.37 -20.95
C SER A 571 8.70 -9.43 -20.39
N LEU A 572 7.98 -10.12 -21.27
CA LEU A 572 6.96 -11.11 -20.87
C LEU A 572 7.53 -12.30 -20.10
N PRO A 573 8.71 -12.86 -20.45
CA PRO A 573 9.30 -13.95 -19.69
C PRO A 573 9.62 -13.56 -18.25
N ASP A 574 10.19 -12.36 -18.05
CA ASP A 574 10.51 -11.85 -16.71
C ASP A 574 9.25 -11.52 -15.90
N LEU A 575 8.21 -11.00 -16.55
CA LEU A 575 6.92 -10.73 -15.93
C LEU A 575 6.22 -12.02 -15.48
N LEU A 576 6.20 -13.05 -16.32
CA LEU A 576 5.59 -14.35 -16.00
C LEU A 576 6.42 -15.19 -15.03
N ALA A 577 7.71 -14.93 -14.93
CA ALA A 577 8.60 -15.58 -13.96
C ALA A 577 8.54 -14.97 -12.55
N ASP A 578 7.67 -13.98 -12.30
CA ASP A 578 7.55 -13.32 -10.99
C ASP A 578 8.90 -12.86 -10.42
N LYS A 579 9.77 -12.30 -11.28
CA LYS A 579 11.07 -11.76 -10.88
C LYS A 579 10.96 -10.30 -10.44
N TYR A 580 11.69 -9.96 -9.40
CA TYR A 580 11.67 -8.65 -8.77
C TYR A 580 13.09 -8.09 -8.60
N ASP A 581 13.20 -6.76 -8.68
CA ASP A 581 14.41 -6.00 -8.33
C ASP A 581 14.11 -5.08 -7.14
N LEU A 582 15.07 -4.94 -6.22
CA LEU A 582 14.94 -4.07 -5.07
C LEU A 582 14.92 -2.60 -5.52
N VAL A 583 13.99 -1.83 -5.00
CA VAL A 583 13.85 -0.37 -5.22
C VAL A 583 14.26 0.41 -3.99
N ALA A 584 13.79 -0.03 -2.82
CA ALA A 584 14.12 0.62 -1.56
C ALA A 584 14.27 -0.40 -0.42
N ASN A 585 15.16 -0.10 0.51
CA ASN A 585 15.39 -0.84 1.74
C ASN A 585 15.40 0.13 2.92
N ILE A 586 14.56 -0.08 3.91
CA ILE A 586 14.61 0.65 5.18
C ILE A 586 15.24 -0.26 6.22
N THR A 587 16.25 0.26 6.91
CA THR A 587 16.94 -0.39 8.02
C THR A 587 16.63 0.32 9.33
N HIS A 588 16.79 -0.40 10.41
CA HIS A 588 16.70 0.15 11.76
C HIS A 588 17.98 -0.17 12.51
N ASP A 589 18.66 0.85 13.00
CA ASP A 589 19.93 0.73 13.71
C ASP A 589 19.78 1.17 15.16
N ILE A 590 20.51 0.49 16.04
CA ILE A 590 20.60 0.85 17.46
C ILE A 590 22.02 1.36 17.70
N PRO A 591 22.21 2.51 18.38
CA PRO A 591 23.54 2.97 18.76
C PRO A 591 24.27 1.93 19.60
N ALA A 592 25.58 1.72 19.31
CA ALA A 592 26.39 0.69 19.98
C ALA A 592 26.46 0.86 21.52
N GLU A 593 26.16 2.05 22.03
CA GLU A 593 26.16 2.37 23.45
C GLU A 593 24.92 1.80 24.18
N VAL A 594 23.84 1.59 23.46
CA VAL A 594 22.54 1.13 23.99
C VAL A 594 22.53 -0.39 24.29
N GLY A 595 23.43 -1.15 23.67
CA GLY A 595 23.53 -2.61 23.85
C GLY A 595 24.41 -3.08 25.02
N ARG A 596 24.94 -2.17 25.87
CA ARG A 596 25.78 -2.57 27.02
C ARG A 596 24.91 -3.08 28.18
N GLU A 597 25.31 -4.24 28.73
CA GLU A 597 24.65 -4.92 29.83
C GLU A 597 24.32 -3.96 31.00
N GLY A 598 23.07 -3.94 31.41
CA GLY A 598 22.59 -3.27 32.63
C GLY A 598 21.66 -2.08 32.45
N THR A 599 21.45 -1.59 31.23
CA THR A 599 20.51 -0.48 30.98
C THR A 599 19.22 -1.01 30.33
N LYS A 600 18.08 -0.67 30.92
CA LYS A 600 16.75 -0.99 30.34
C LYS A 600 16.48 -0.02 29.17
N HIS A 601 17.02 -0.32 28.01
CA HIS A 601 16.81 0.47 26.81
C HIS A 601 15.66 -0.11 25.98
N ASN A 602 14.85 0.79 25.39
CA ASN A 602 13.84 0.42 24.40
C ASN A 602 14.44 0.61 23.01
N PRO A 603 14.79 -0.48 22.30
CA PRO A 603 15.42 -0.38 20.98
C PRO A 603 14.58 0.38 19.96
N LEU A 604 13.26 0.39 20.12
CA LEU A 604 12.37 1.14 19.23
C LEU A 604 12.46 2.66 19.47
N GLU A 605 12.64 3.11 20.71
CA GLU A 605 12.67 4.53 21.05
C GLU A 605 14.05 5.18 20.87
N GLU A 606 15.10 4.38 20.98
CA GLU A 606 16.50 4.84 20.97
C GLU A 606 17.20 4.54 19.63
N GLY A 607 16.60 3.67 18.80
CA GLY A 607 17.09 3.41 17.46
C GLY A 607 16.73 4.49 16.46
N SER A 608 17.33 4.40 15.28
CA SER A 608 17.07 5.28 14.15
C SER A 608 16.86 4.49 12.86
N TYR A 609 16.09 5.06 11.94
CA TYR A 609 15.82 4.48 10.64
C TYR A 609 16.70 5.11 9.56
N ARG A 610 17.12 4.29 8.58
CA ARG A 610 17.78 4.71 7.35
C ARG A 610 17.07 4.11 6.15
N CYS A 611 17.11 4.81 5.02
CA CYS A 611 16.54 4.37 3.77
C CYS A 611 17.61 4.27 2.69
N HIS A 612 17.69 3.14 1.99
CA HIS A 612 18.51 2.96 0.81
C HIS A 612 17.61 2.93 -0.42
N VAL A 613 17.94 3.72 -1.43
CA VAL A 613 17.18 3.79 -2.69
C VAL A 613 18.13 3.75 -3.89
N GLN A 614 17.66 3.16 -4.98
CA GLN A 614 18.44 3.04 -6.21
C GLN A 614 18.10 4.16 -7.20
N HIS A 615 19.12 4.83 -7.71
CA HIS A 615 18.99 5.73 -8.83
C HIS A 615 18.92 4.96 -10.15
N LYS A 616 17.75 5.01 -10.81
CA LYS A 616 17.45 4.19 -12.00
C LYS A 616 18.38 4.47 -13.17
N ALA A 617 18.74 5.74 -13.42
CA ALA A 617 19.56 6.12 -14.58
C ALA A 617 21.01 5.65 -14.50
N THR A 618 21.58 5.52 -13.31
CA THR A 618 22.99 5.15 -13.09
C THR A 618 23.17 3.78 -12.45
N GLY A 619 22.11 3.26 -11.80
CA GLY A 619 22.18 2.05 -10.98
C GLY A 619 22.87 2.26 -9.62
N GLN A 620 23.30 3.49 -9.32
CA GLN A 620 23.93 3.87 -8.05
C GLN A 620 22.93 3.79 -6.91
N TRP A 621 23.38 3.38 -5.72
CA TRP A 621 22.58 3.37 -4.51
C TRP A 621 22.91 4.54 -3.61
N TYR A 622 21.90 5.12 -2.99
CA TYR A 622 22.01 6.20 -2.02
C TYR A 622 21.43 5.74 -0.68
N GLU A 623 22.20 6.02 0.39
CA GLU A 623 21.74 5.92 1.77
C GLU A 623 21.25 7.29 2.22
N MET A 624 20.05 7.34 2.77
CA MET A 624 19.39 8.55 3.26
C MET A 624 19.05 8.40 4.73
N GLN A 625 19.61 9.27 5.54
CA GLN A 625 19.28 9.38 6.96
C GLN A 625 19.04 10.86 7.28
N ASP A 626 17.78 11.24 7.39
CA ASP A 626 17.37 12.61 7.59
C ASP A 626 17.98 13.59 6.55
N LEU A 627 18.82 14.53 6.98
CA LEU A 627 19.49 15.48 6.07
C LEU A 627 20.68 14.88 5.30
N GLU A 628 21.19 13.74 5.74
CA GLU A 628 22.34 13.12 5.12
C GLU A 628 21.94 12.23 3.95
N VAL A 629 22.57 12.46 2.82
CA VAL A 629 22.45 11.65 1.60
C VAL A 629 23.84 11.25 1.16
N ARG A 630 24.13 9.94 1.16
CA ARG A 630 25.44 9.39 0.84
C ARG A 630 25.31 8.33 -0.24
N GLU A 631 26.31 8.23 -1.10
CA GLU A 631 26.42 7.09 -2.01
C GLU A 631 26.81 5.83 -1.23
N THR A 632 26.20 4.70 -1.57
CA THR A 632 26.47 3.42 -0.94
C THR A 632 26.61 2.29 -1.97
N MET A 633 27.16 1.18 -1.55
CA MET A 633 27.36 0.00 -2.40
C MET A 633 26.21 -1.00 -2.19
N PRO A 634 25.73 -1.68 -3.25
CA PRO A 634 24.65 -2.66 -3.12
C PRO A 634 25.00 -3.84 -2.20
N GLN A 635 26.30 -4.18 -2.04
CA GLN A 635 26.76 -5.23 -1.14
C GLN A 635 26.48 -4.90 0.32
N LEU A 636 26.59 -3.62 0.71
CA LEU A 636 26.31 -3.17 2.08
C LEU A 636 24.82 -3.25 2.42
N ILE A 637 23.95 -3.11 1.42
CA ILE A 637 22.50 -3.22 1.60
C ILE A 637 22.10 -4.66 1.98
N GLY A 638 22.70 -5.66 1.31
CA GLY A 638 22.39 -7.08 1.55
C GLY A 638 22.81 -7.60 2.93
N VAL A 639 23.71 -6.90 3.63
CA VAL A 639 24.21 -7.25 4.98
C VAL A 639 23.71 -6.30 6.06
N SER A 640 22.81 -5.39 5.73
CA SER A 640 22.20 -4.46 6.68
C SER A 640 21.06 -5.11 7.48
N GLU A 641 20.72 -4.54 8.64
CA GLU A 641 19.56 -4.94 9.42
C GLU A 641 18.25 -4.45 8.77
N SER A 642 17.96 -4.97 7.58
CA SER A 642 16.78 -4.61 6.81
C SER A 642 15.50 -4.84 7.60
N TYR A 643 14.59 -3.87 7.51
CA TYR A 643 13.32 -3.84 8.22
C TYR A 643 12.12 -3.84 7.25
N LEU A 644 12.19 -2.99 6.22
CA LEU A 644 11.20 -2.95 5.13
C LEU A 644 11.91 -3.02 3.79
N LEU A 645 11.43 -3.88 2.92
CA LEU A 645 11.95 -4.05 1.56
C LEU A 645 10.85 -3.74 0.55
N ILE A 646 11.12 -2.91 -0.44
CA ILE A 646 10.22 -2.62 -1.55
C ILE A 646 10.86 -3.12 -2.83
N PHE A 647 10.21 -4.10 -3.47
CA PHE A 647 10.63 -4.71 -4.71
C PHE A 647 9.73 -4.31 -5.86
N GLU A 648 10.29 -4.07 -7.04
CA GLU A 648 9.59 -3.80 -8.29
C GLU A 648 9.60 -5.04 -9.18
N ARG A 649 8.44 -5.43 -9.71
CA ARG A 649 8.31 -6.56 -10.63
C ARG A 649 8.94 -6.21 -11.98
N LYS A 650 9.79 -7.11 -12.49
CA LYS A 650 10.40 -6.94 -13.81
C LYS A 650 9.35 -7.03 -14.91
N GLY A 651 9.51 -6.21 -15.94
CA GLY A 651 8.56 -6.17 -17.05
C GLY A 651 7.24 -5.46 -16.76
N ALA A 652 6.98 -5.05 -15.50
CA ALA A 652 5.84 -4.20 -15.17
C ALA A 652 6.02 -2.83 -15.85
N VAL A 653 5.02 -2.42 -16.62
CA VAL A 653 5.01 -1.10 -17.27
C VAL A 653 4.60 -0.08 -16.22
N PRO A 654 5.28 1.06 -16.10
CA PRO A 654 4.78 2.16 -15.30
C PRO A 654 3.42 2.58 -15.85
N SER A 655 2.40 2.63 -15.01
CA SER A 655 1.11 3.24 -15.34
C SER A 655 1.33 4.76 -15.41
N THR A 656 1.60 5.31 -16.60
CA THR A 656 1.65 6.75 -16.84
C THR A 656 0.38 7.23 -17.50
#